data_037b396a04db19e4402846e739df8153
#
_entry.id   037b396a04db19e4402846e739df8153
#
_cell.length_a   1.000
_cell.length_b   1.000
_cell.length_c   1.000
_cell.angle_alpha   90.00
_cell.angle_beta   90.00
_cell.angle_gamma   90.00
#
_symmetry.space_group_name_H-M   'P 1'
#
loop_
_entity.id
_entity.type
_entity.pdbx_description
1 polymer ?
#
loop_
_entity_poly.entity_id
_entity_poly.type
_entity_poly.pdbx_seq_one_letter_code
_entity_poly.pdbx_strand_id
1 'polypeptide(L)'
;MISERDYAPLSAACVRSLNDKRLLKVLGQDFATSQNSHTRKGGLIGLAAIAVGLGKDTGQYTEELIRPILACFSDPDIHVRYYACESLYNVVKIARSAVLPLFTDIFGALSKLACDPEQNVKNATELLDRLMKDIVTESGMFDLVGFMPILRERIYIKSPFGRQFMISWVSVLDAVPDMDFVIILPEILDGLFIILEDPTPEIKKITDTVLGEFLRSIKANPSRVDFQGMINILIVHAQSADELLQLTAIAWMREFVQLSGSLMLPYASGILSAILPCLAYDSDNRKNIKETAAKVNSALMELITTEDLVITCDPDDKKANKKEDKPEDDKKPEGLNLTKIVEVLTKHLKQTSVQTKIATLKWIYHLFIHIPNKMYNHIDDLFPVLMRTLGDNSDEVVQQNLVVIAEIISPQSTEDKDKSETTKISPKYFTKFIVNLLRLFSTDRHLLEDKGAFIIRELCVLLSAEEIYKILAKILLEEQNLRFAGIMIQTLNVILLTSSELFELRNKLKDLKNEVWKNIYLFWSLITIVIVVLESRKLFVCLYESWCHNPVATMALCLLGQNYAHACDLVKSFANIEVTVEFLTEIDKLVQLIESPIFTYLRLELLEPERNESLVRTLYGLLMILPQSEAFATLQRRLTAIPPASSVIVAGKAGDPSNNKQTDGIDFARLLKHFESVQEKHKDQKHRQRLNMFVDRDSTPTSHSDT
;
A
#
# COMPACT_ATOMS: atom_id res chain seq x y z
N MET A 1 41.98 -43.87 -15.89
CA MET A 1 41.03 -44.94 -16.27
C MET A 1 41.84 -46.09 -16.87
N ILE A 2 41.59 -47.30 -16.37
CA ILE A 2 42.18 -48.50 -16.94
C ILE A 2 41.58 -48.71 -18.31
N SER A 3 42.41 -48.99 -19.34
CA SER A 3 41.92 -49.14 -20.73
C SER A 3 41.10 -50.44 -20.90
N GLU A 4 40.12 -50.42 -21.82
CA GLU A 4 39.37 -51.62 -22.18
C GLU A 4 40.26 -52.80 -22.54
N ARG A 5 41.49 -52.54 -23.06
CA ARG A 5 42.48 -53.58 -23.38
C ARG A 5 43.03 -54.29 -22.15
N ASP A 6 43.03 -53.66 -20.98
CA ASP A 6 43.51 -54.25 -19.74
C ASP A 6 42.49 -55.25 -19.13
N TYR A 7 41.22 -55.12 -19.45
CA TYR A 7 40.15 -56.04 -19.01
C TYR A 7 39.97 -57.24 -19.94
N ALA A 8 40.37 -57.14 -21.19
CA ALA A 8 40.10 -58.17 -22.22
C ALA A 8 40.64 -59.58 -21.85
N PRO A 9 41.82 -59.76 -21.24
CA PRO A 9 42.29 -61.12 -20.88
C PRO A 9 41.50 -61.77 -19.71
N LEU A 10 41.04 -60.96 -18.74
CA LEU A 10 40.24 -61.43 -17.63
C LEU A 10 38.79 -61.75 -18.07
N SER A 11 38.22 -61.01 -19.01
CA SER A 11 36.87 -61.19 -19.50
C SER A 11 36.70 -62.52 -20.26
N ALA A 12 37.61 -62.90 -21.11
CA ALA A 12 37.52 -64.14 -21.86
C ALA A 12 37.57 -65.42 -20.99
N ALA A 13 38.26 -65.36 -19.86
CA ALA A 13 38.30 -66.47 -18.89
C ALA A 13 37.02 -66.54 -18.03
N CYS A 14 36.47 -65.39 -17.66
CA CYS A 14 35.25 -65.29 -16.88
C CYS A 14 33.97 -65.71 -17.61
N VAL A 15 33.84 -65.38 -18.92
CA VAL A 15 32.68 -65.72 -19.75
C VAL A 15 32.49 -67.23 -19.90
N ARG A 16 33.58 -68.03 -19.92
CA ARG A 16 33.49 -69.49 -19.97
C ARG A 16 33.02 -70.09 -18.62
N SER A 17 33.13 -69.41 -17.53
CA SER A 17 32.77 -69.87 -16.17
C SER A 17 31.40 -69.35 -15.72
N LEU A 18 30.73 -68.48 -16.50
CA LEU A 18 29.54 -67.71 -16.10
C LEU A 18 28.24 -68.53 -16.04
N ASN A 19 28.25 -69.81 -16.45
CA ASN A 19 27.10 -70.67 -16.20
C ASN A 19 26.79 -70.92 -14.71
N ASP A 20 27.69 -70.44 -13.84
CA ASP A 20 27.52 -70.48 -12.41
C ASP A 20 27.42 -69.05 -11.84
N LYS A 21 26.23 -68.62 -11.35
CA LYS A 21 25.99 -67.36 -10.58
C LYS A 21 26.88 -67.25 -9.35
N ARG A 22 27.71 -68.24 -9.07
CA ARG A 22 28.67 -68.28 -7.96
C ARG A 22 29.75 -67.22 -8.09
N LEU A 23 30.28 -66.95 -9.29
CA LEU A 23 31.34 -65.96 -9.45
C LEU A 23 30.91 -64.55 -9.12
N LEU A 24 29.71 -64.16 -9.58
CA LEU A 24 29.11 -62.86 -9.23
C LEU A 24 28.89 -62.72 -7.71
N LYS A 25 28.41 -63.80 -7.07
CA LYS A 25 28.25 -63.81 -5.62
C LYS A 25 29.58 -63.66 -4.89
N VAL A 26 30.62 -64.40 -5.28
CA VAL A 26 31.93 -64.34 -4.64
C VAL A 26 32.52 -62.91 -4.77
N LEU A 27 32.49 -62.34 -5.96
CA LEU A 27 33.03 -60.97 -6.18
C LEU A 27 32.19 -59.92 -5.47
N GLY A 28 30.87 -60.03 -5.49
CA GLY A 28 29.95 -59.05 -4.89
C GLY A 28 29.79 -59.20 -3.38
N GLN A 29 29.78 -60.41 -2.85
CA GLN A 29 29.53 -60.68 -1.42
C GLN A 29 30.79 -60.90 -0.63
N ASP A 30 31.78 -61.66 -1.13
CA ASP A 30 32.99 -62.00 -0.37
C ASP A 30 34.11 -60.98 -0.60
N PHE A 31 34.29 -60.48 -1.82
CA PHE A 31 35.36 -59.54 -2.16
C PHE A 31 34.96 -58.10 -1.89
N ALA A 32 33.85 -57.62 -2.48
CA ALA A 32 33.45 -56.20 -2.37
C ALA A 32 33.04 -55.80 -0.94
N THR A 33 32.71 -56.75 -0.08
CA THR A 33 32.38 -56.50 1.37
C THR A 33 33.50 -56.91 2.34
N SER A 34 34.65 -57.37 1.82
CA SER A 34 35.83 -57.75 2.62
C SER A 34 36.33 -56.64 3.53
N GLN A 35 36.87 -56.96 4.72
CA GLN A 35 37.49 -55.99 5.61
C GLN A 35 38.74 -55.34 5.01
N ASN A 36 39.45 -56.07 4.10
CA ASN A 36 40.65 -55.57 3.43
C ASN A 36 40.30 -54.72 2.21
N SER A 37 40.76 -53.46 2.19
CA SER A 37 40.51 -52.51 1.10
C SER A 37 41.07 -53.02 -0.25
N HIS A 38 42.20 -53.70 -0.28
CA HIS A 38 42.76 -54.30 -1.52
C HIS A 38 41.87 -55.38 -2.08
N THR A 39 41.24 -56.19 -1.20
CA THR A 39 40.29 -57.24 -1.63
C THR A 39 39.04 -56.57 -2.19
N ARG A 40 38.52 -55.53 -1.54
CA ARG A 40 37.35 -54.78 -2.11
C ARG A 40 37.65 -54.18 -3.46
N LYS A 41 38.82 -53.56 -3.68
CA LYS A 41 39.25 -53.05 -4.99
C LYS A 41 39.29 -54.19 -6.02
N GLY A 42 39.85 -55.35 -5.68
CA GLY A 42 39.89 -56.49 -6.57
C GLY A 42 38.52 -57.00 -6.95
N GLY A 43 37.58 -57.00 -6.00
CA GLY A 43 36.16 -57.34 -6.30
C GLY A 43 35.50 -56.36 -7.25
N LEU A 44 35.73 -55.04 -7.09
CA LEU A 44 35.19 -54.00 -7.98
C LEU A 44 35.74 -54.10 -9.38
N ILE A 45 37.06 -54.29 -9.54
CA ILE A 45 37.70 -54.49 -10.85
C ILE A 45 37.18 -55.79 -11.49
N GLY A 46 36.97 -56.86 -10.71
CA GLY A 46 36.44 -58.11 -11.23
C GLY A 46 35.01 -57.99 -11.75
N LEU A 47 34.11 -57.27 -11.02
CA LEU A 47 32.77 -57.01 -11.46
C LEU A 47 32.73 -56.21 -12.78
N ALA A 48 33.57 -55.18 -12.95
CA ALA A 48 33.71 -54.42 -14.17
C ALA A 48 34.23 -55.30 -15.33
N ALA A 49 35.24 -56.17 -15.07
CA ALA A 49 35.77 -57.08 -16.07
C ALA A 49 34.73 -58.10 -16.59
N ILE A 50 33.86 -58.58 -15.68
CA ILE A 50 32.73 -59.44 -16.05
C ILE A 50 31.76 -58.72 -16.97
N ALA A 51 31.37 -57.46 -16.64
CA ALA A 51 30.48 -56.69 -17.51
C ALA A 51 31.09 -56.47 -18.92
N VAL A 52 32.37 -56.16 -19.01
CA VAL A 52 33.08 -56.06 -20.29
C VAL A 52 33.06 -57.38 -21.05
N GLY A 53 33.24 -58.51 -20.36
CA GLY A 53 33.24 -59.83 -20.95
C GLY A 53 31.87 -60.33 -21.42
N LEU A 54 30.80 -59.95 -20.73
CA LEU A 54 29.41 -60.25 -21.09
C LEU A 54 28.94 -59.43 -22.30
N GLY A 55 29.49 -58.25 -22.50
CA GLY A 55 29.09 -57.39 -23.60
C GLY A 55 27.57 -57.09 -23.59
N LYS A 56 26.87 -57.49 -24.64
CA LYS A 56 25.44 -57.27 -24.79
C LYS A 56 24.57 -57.97 -23.76
N ASP A 57 25.04 -59.08 -23.20
CA ASP A 57 24.29 -59.88 -22.21
C ASP A 57 24.36 -59.26 -20.79
N THR A 58 25.18 -58.23 -20.56
CA THR A 58 25.31 -57.51 -19.30
C THR A 58 23.95 -57.03 -18.75
N GLY A 59 23.01 -56.66 -19.62
CA GLY A 59 21.67 -56.21 -19.27
C GLY A 59 20.87 -57.23 -18.42
N GLN A 60 21.18 -58.52 -18.49
CA GLN A 60 20.49 -59.56 -17.72
C GLN A 60 21.01 -59.68 -16.30
N TYR A 61 22.17 -59.11 -15.98
CA TYR A 61 22.87 -59.21 -14.70
C TYR A 61 23.12 -57.85 -14.04
N THR A 62 22.41 -56.82 -14.46
CA THR A 62 22.62 -55.46 -13.98
C THR A 62 22.47 -55.32 -12.46
N GLU A 63 21.48 -55.98 -11.88
CA GLU A 63 21.22 -55.92 -10.44
C GLU A 63 22.35 -56.60 -9.62
N GLU A 64 22.81 -57.76 -10.03
CA GLU A 64 23.88 -58.49 -9.36
C GLU A 64 25.25 -57.80 -9.51
N LEU A 65 25.46 -57.02 -10.59
CA LEU A 65 26.67 -56.26 -10.85
C LEU A 65 26.67 -54.92 -10.07
N ILE A 66 25.57 -54.18 -10.12
CA ILE A 66 25.51 -52.77 -9.66
C ILE A 66 25.35 -52.68 -8.15
N ARG A 67 24.51 -53.49 -7.49
CA ARG A 67 24.24 -53.36 -6.04
C ARG A 67 25.52 -53.49 -5.19
N PRO A 68 26.46 -54.42 -5.43
CA PRO A 68 27.71 -54.51 -4.68
C PRO A 68 28.62 -53.30 -4.93
N ILE A 69 28.64 -52.74 -6.15
CA ILE A 69 29.42 -51.56 -6.46
C ILE A 69 28.88 -50.35 -5.72
N LEU A 70 27.54 -50.16 -5.70
CA LEU A 70 26.91 -49.06 -4.98
C LEU A 70 27.17 -49.08 -3.49
N ALA A 71 27.26 -50.27 -2.87
CA ALA A 71 27.61 -50.43 -1.47
C ALA A 71 29.02 -49.84 -1.16
N CYS A 72 29.94 -49.87 -2.07
CA CYS A 72 31.30 -49.36 -1.96
C CYS A 72 31.42 -47.81 -2.13
N PHE A 73 30.34 -47.14 -2.55
CA PHE A 73 30.36 -45.68 -2.72
C PHE A 73 30.44 -44.88 -1.39
N SER A 74 30.12 -45.52 -0.30
CA SER A 74 30.27 -44.95 1.08
C SER A 74 31.46 -45.52 1.82
N ASP A 75 32.41 -46.15 1.14
CA ASP A 75 33.59 -46.78 1.75
C ASP A 75 34.50 -45.73 2.45
N PRO A 76 35.10 -46.00 3.60
CA PRO A 76 36.05 -45.11 4.23
C PRO A 76 37.35 -44.90 3.41
N ASP A 77 37.78 -45.92 2.60
CA ASP A 77 38.97 -45.83 1.74
C ASP A 77 38.67 -45.05 0.44
N ILE A 78 39.39 -43.99 0.22
CA ILE A 78 39.29 -43.11 -0.96
C ILE A 78 39.46 -43.91 -2.27
N HIS A 79 40.40 -44.85 -2.29
CA HIS A 79 40.68 -45.63 -3.49
C HIS A 79 39.55 -46.62 -3.77
N VAL A 80 38.87 -47.13 -2.73
CA VAL A 80 37.69 -48.01 -2.95
C VAL A 80 36.56 -47.19 -3.58
N ARG A 81 36.28 -45.96 -3.04
CA ARG A 81 35.27 -45.12 -3.65
C ARG A 81 35.58 -44.75 -5.13
N TYR A 82 36.86 -44.43 -5.40
CA TYR A 82 37.33 -44.15 -6.78
C TYR A 82 37.05 -45.33 -7.71
N TYR A 83 37.55 -46.54 -7.31
CA TYR A 83 37.37 -47.75 -8.11
C TYR A 83 35.89 -48.18 -8.22
N ALA A 84 35.07 -47.86 -7.23
CA ALA A 84 33.63 -48.08 -7.34
C ALA A 84 33.00 -47.20 -8.47
N CYS A 85 33.37 -45.91 -8.56
CA CYS A 85 32.96 -45.05 -9.66
C CYS A 85 33.43 -45.56 -11.01
N GLU A 86 34.68 -45.95 -11.12
CA GLU A 86 35.27 -46.45 -12.35
C GLU A 86 34.62 -47.78 -12.79
N SER A 87 34.40 -48.71 -11.85
CA SER A 87 33.71 -49.97 -12.10
C SER A 87 32.29 -49.77 -12.56
N LEU A 88 31.55 -48.89 -11.91
CA LEU A 88 30.17 -48.58 -12.31
C LEU A 88 30.14 -47.89 -13.69
N TYR A 89 31.09 -46.99 -13.98
CA TYR A 89 31.21 -46.40 -15.32
C TYR A 89 31.34 -47.46 -16.41
N ASN A 90 32.20 -48.47 -16.23
CA ASN A 90 32.39 -49.54 -17.19
C ASN A 90 31.14 -50.41 -17.33
N VAL A 91 30.45 -50.75 -16.25
CA VAL A 91 29.17 -51.47 -16.29
C VAL A 91 28.11 -50.69 -17.04
N VAL A 92 27.91 -49.41 -16.69
CA VAL A 92 26.92 -48.53 -17.27
C VAL A 92 27.18 -48.28 -18.78
N LYS A 93 28.46 -48.09 -19.15
CA LYS A 93 28.89 -47.92 -20.56
C LYS A 93 28.44 -49.06 -21.44
N ILE A 94 28.46 -50.28 -20.94
CA ILE A 94 28.09 -51.50 -21.69
C ILE A 94 26.60 -51.78 -21.61
N ALA A 95 26.02 -51.71 -20.40
CA ALA A 95 24.61 -52.06 -20.18
C ALA A 95 23.62 -51.01 -20.71
N ARG A 96 24.08 -49.72 -20.86
CA ARG A 96 23.28 -48.65 -21.40
C ARG A 96 21.91 -48.50 -20.72
N SER A 97 20.82 -48.49 -21.46
CA SER A 97 19.44 -48.30 -20.95
C SER A 97 19.00 -49.41 -19.97
N ALA A 98 19.68 -50.57 -19.96
CA ALA A 98 19.34 -51.67 -19.04
C ALA A 98 19.61 -51.29 -17.54
N VAL A 99 20.34 -50.22 -17.24
CA VAL A 99 20.59 -49.74 -15.88
C VAL A 99 19.48 -48.82 -15.33
N LEU A 100 18.60 -48.33 -16.18
CA LEU A 100 17.54 -47.36 -15.80
C LEU A 100 16.62 -47.86 -14.67
N PRO A 101 16.27 -49.13 -14.54
CA PRO A 101 15.51 -49.62 -13.40
C PRO A 101 16.22 -49.40 -12.04
N LEU A 102 17.56 -49.25 -12.05
CA LEU A 102 18.37 -48.98 -10.86
C LEU A 102 18.82 -47.51 -10.77
N PHE A 103 18.28 -46.66 -11.65
CA PHE A 103 18.68 -45.25 -11.75
C PHE A 103 18.55 -44.52 -10.41
N THR A 104 17.48 -44.76 -9.67
CA THR A 104 17.19 -44.14 -8.37
C THR A 104 18.31 -44.39 -7.34
N ASP A 105 18.77 -45.65 -7.26
CA ASP A 105 19.87 -46.06 -6.39
C ASP A 105 21.20 -45.42 -6.84
N ILE A 106 21.46 -45.44 -8.16
CA ILE A 106 22.66 -44.85 -8.80
C ILE A 106 22.70 -43.33 -8.54
N PHE A 107 21.60 -42.63 -8.77
CA PHE A 107 21.48 -41.17 -8.55
C PHE A 107 21.71 -40.82 -7.08
N GLY A 108 21.09 -41.53 -6.15
CA GLY A 108 21.27 -41.35 -4.73
C GLY A 108 22.75 -41.49 -4.28
N ALA A 109 23.47 -42.42 -4.89
CA ALA A 109 24.88 -42.66 -4.66
C ALA A 109 25.76 -41.54 -5.30
N LEU A 110 25.48 -41.17 -6.57
CA LEU A 110 26.17 -40.06 -7.27
C LEU A 110 26.01 -38.74 -6.55
N SER A 111 24.82 -38.43 -6.06
CA SER A 111 24.55 -37.18 -5.31
C SER A 111 25.40 -37.04 -4.06
N LYS A 112 25.75 -38.17 -3.41
CA LYS A 112 26.66 -38.19 -2.24
C LYS A 112 28.11 -37.98 -2.68
N LEU A 113 28.56 -38.67 -3.72
CA LEU A 113 29.93 -38.58 -4.22
C LEU A 113 30.25 -37.29 -4.93
N ALA A 114 29.27 -36.59 -5.48
CA ALA A 114 29.44 -35.20 -5.98
C ALA A 114 29.92 -34.25 -4.86
N CYS A 115 29.66 -34.59 -3.59
CA CYS A 115 30.11 -33.86 -2.41
C CYS A 115 31.35 -34.48 -1.75
N ASP A 116 31.99 -35.48 -2.37
CA ASP A 116 33.16 -36.15 -1.78
C ASP A 116 34.31 -35.15 -1.49
N PRO A 117 35.03 -35.25 -0.37
CA PRO A 117 36.17 -34.37 -0.07
C PRO A 117 37.31 -34.52 -1.09
N GLU A 118 37.46 -35.68 -1.73
CA GLU A 118 38.59 -36.00 -2.62
C GLU A 118 38.31 -35.64 -4.10
N GLN A 119 39.21 -34.84 -4.68
CA GLN A 119 39.05 -34.36 -6.05
C GLN A 119 39.03 -35.47 -7.11
N ASN A 120 39.84 -36.54 -6.93
CA ASN A 120 39.91 -37.64 -7.85
C ASN A 120 38.60 -38.41 -7.88
N VAL A 121 37.91 -38.56 -6.72
CA VAL A 121 36.62 -39.19 -6.64
C VAL A 121 35.54 -38.31 -7.31
N LYS A 122 35.58 -37.01 -7.10
CA LYS A 122 34.69 -36.09 -7.81
C LYS A 122 34.84 -36.15 -9.31
N ASN A 123 36.08 -36.14 -9.81
CA ASN A 123 36.33 -36.22 -11.24
C ASN A 123 35.81 -37.56 -11.86
N ALA A 124 35.99 -38.66 -11.15
CA ALA A 124 35.42 -39.96 -11.58
C ALA A 124 33.88 -39.94 -11.52
N THR A 125 33.30 -39.35 -10.52
CA THR A 125 31.87 -39.16 -10.36
C THR A 125 31.29 -38.29 -11.49
N GLU A 126 31.97 -37.21 -11.88
CA GLU A 126 31.57 -36.35 -12.98
C GLU A 126 31.54 -37.08 -14.34
N LEU A 127 32.49 -37.96 -14.58
CA LEU A 127 32.51 -38.77 -15.81
C LEU A 127 31.34 -39.77 -15.85
N LEU A 128 31.05 -40.42 -14.71
CA LEU A 128 29.92 -41.34 -14.59
C LEU A 128 28.59 -40.56 -14.70
N ASP A 129 28.49 -39.41 -14.08
CA ASP A 129 27.33 -38.52 -14.15
C ASP A 129 27.02 -38.11 -15.59
N ARG A 130 28.03 -37.72 -16.36
CA ARG A 130 27.89 -37.35 -17.77
C ARG A 130 27.38 -38.53 -18.59
N LEU A 131 27.93 -39.73 -18.38
CA LEU A 131 27.45 -40.94 -19.06
C LEU A 131 25.99 -41.27 -18.71
N MET A 132 25.60 -41.11 -17.44
CA MET A 132 24.22 -41.36 -17.02
C MET A 132 23.25 -40.34 -17.65
N LYS A 133 23.65 -39.08 -17.76
CA LYS A 133 22.88 -38.03 -18.45
C LYS A 133 22.67 -38.37 -19.93
N ASP A 134 23.73 -38.81 -20.62
CA ASP A 134 23.63 -39.23 -22.01
C ASP A 134 22.63 -40.41 -22.19
N ILE A 135 22.65 -41.39 -21.27
CA ILE A 135 21.74 -42.52 -21.31
C ILE A 135 20.30 -42.12 -21.06
N VAL A 136 20.04 -41.22 -20.11
CA VAL A 136 18.69 -40.73 -19.81
C VAL A 136 18.12 -39.90 -20.94
N THR A 137 18.95 -39.08 -21.59
CA THR A 137 18.52 -38.25 -22.74
C THR A 137 18.28 -39.08 -24.01
N GLU A 138 19.02 -40.16 -24.21
CA GLU A 138 18.82 -41.08 -25.34
C GLU A 138 17.64 -42.03 -25.15
N SER A 139 17.17 -42.23 -23.93
CA SER A 139 16.15 -43.21 -23.55
C SER A 139 14.76 -42.58 -23.44
N GLY A 140 13.82 -42.97 -24.30
CA GLY A 140 12.40 -42.61 -24.17
C GLY A 140 11.64 -43.35 -23.05
N MET A 141 12.33 -44.15 -22.21
CA MET A 141 11.74 -45.05 -21.20
C MET A 141 12.12 -44.65 -19.77
N PHE A 142 12.43 -43.37 -19.51
CA PHE A 142 12.81 -42.92 -18.17
C PHE A 142 11.58 -42.72 -17.27
N ASP A 143 11.58 -43.37 -16.11
CA ASP A 143 10.50 -43.20 -15.11
C ASP A 143 10.72 -41.96 -14.25
N LEU A 144 10.19 -40.84 -14.73
CA LEU A 144 10.24 -39.57 -14.01
C LEU A 144 9.45 -39.60 -12.71
N VAL A 145 8.29 -40.27 -12.68
CA VAL A 145 7.41 -40.34 -11.50
C VAL A 145 8.10 -41.10 -10.35
N GLY A 146 8.73 -42.22 -10.65
CA GLY A 146 9.52 -42.97 -9.69
C GLY A 146 10.77 -42.24 -9.18
N PHE A 147 11.30 -41.26 -9.97
CA PHE A 147 12.47 -40.48 -9.61
C PHE A 147 12.13 -39.27 -8.72
N MET A 148 10.93 -38.72 -8.83
CA MET A 148 10.54 -37.48 -8.13
C MET A 148 10.76 -37.46 -6.60
N PRO A 149 10.47 -38.52 -5.83
CA PRO A 149 10.68 -38.53 -4.39
C PRO A 149 12.14 -38.24 -4.00
N ILE A 150 13.09 -38.76 -4.77
CA ILE A 150 14.52 -38.55 -4.55
C ILE A 150 14.95 -37.15 -4.96
N LEU A 151 14.48 -36.67 -6.08
CA LEU A 151 14.77 -35.29 -6.52
C LEU A 151 14.28 -34.31 -5.47
N ARG A 152 13.06 -34.47 -4.96
CA ARG A 152 12.45 -33.65 -3.89
C ARG A 152 13.28 -33.69 -2.59
N GLU A 153 13.78 -34.85 -2.20
CA GLU A 153 14.62 -34.98 -0.99
C GLU A 153 16.00 -34.31 -1.18
N ARG A 154 16.60 -34.45 -2.39
CA ARG A 154 17.97 -34.06 -2.64
C ARG A 154 18.14 -32.60 -3.08
N ILE A 155 17.10 -31.94 -3.56
CA ILE A 155 17.18 -30.57 -4.03
C ILE A 155 17.55 -29.55 -2.92
N TYR A 156 17.30 -29.90 -1.65
CA TYR A 156 17.65 -29.08 -0.48
C TYR A 156 19.07 -29.28 0.03
N ILE A 157 19.97 -29.88 -0.78
CA ILE A 157 21.36 -30.10 -0.42
C ILE A 157 22.09 -28.79 -0.15
N LYS A 158 22.94 -28.79 0.91
CA LYS A 158 23.64 -27.56 1.36
C LYS A 158 25.01 -27.38 0.66
N SER A 159 25.61 -28.45 0.16
CA SER A 159 26.92 -28.39 -0.49
C SER A 159 26.83 -27.70 -1.84
N PRO A 160 27.72 -26.72 -2.17
CA PRO A 160 27.77 -26.08 -3.49
C PRO A 160 27.92 -27.09 -4.63
N PHE A 161 28.76 -28.12 -4.46
CA PHE A 161 28.94 -29.18 -5.47
C PHE A 161 27.67 -29.99 -5.67
N GLY A 162 26.95 -30.29 -4.55
CA GLY A 162 25.66 -30.95 -4.62
C GLY A 162 24.60 -30.10 -5.29
N ARG A 163 24.57 -28.78 -5.03
CA ARG A 163 23.67 -27.86 -5.72
C ARG A 163 23.96 -27.79 -7.22
N GLN A 164 25.22 -27.71 -7.58
CA GLN A 164 25.64 -27.73 -8.99
C GLN A 164 25.23 -29.04 -9.68
N PHE A 165 25.42 -30.18 -8.99
CA PHE A 165 24.98 -31.47 -9.49
C PHE A 165 23.46 -31.49 -9.70
N MET A 166 22.66 -31.05 -8.70
CA MET A 166 21.19 -31.04 -8.78
C MET A 166 20.69 -30.16 -9.91
N ILE A 167 21.18 -28.91 -10.04
CA ILE A 167 20.70 -27.98 -11.07
C ILE A 167 21.07 -28.48 -12.47
N SER A 168 22.22 -29.13 -12.62
CA SER A 168 22.63 -29.70 -13.90
C SER A 168 21.74 -30.89 -14.32
N TRP A 169 21.24 -31.68 -13.37
CA TRP A 169 20.26 -32.74 -13.65
C TRP A 169 18.89 -32.17 -14.01
N VAL A 170 18.42 -31.18 -13.30
CA VAL A 170 17.16 -30.47 -13.60
C VAL A 170 17.20 -29.91 -15.03
N SER A 171 18.31 -29.28 -15.43
CA SER A 171 18.49 -28.76 -16.78
C SER A 171 18.48 -29.85 -17.86
N VAL A 172 19.10 -31.01 -17.59
CA VAL A 172 19.11 -32.15 -18.53
C VAL A 172 17.71 -32.76 -18.68
N LEU A 173 16.98 -32.94 -17.60
CA LEU A 173 15.63 -33.52 -17.59
C LEU A 173 14.61 -32.61 -18.29
N ASP A 174 14.74 -31.29 -18.18
CA ASP A 174 13.91 -30.33 -18.91
C ASP A 174 14.15 -30.39 -20.43
N ALA A 175 15.36 -30.78 -20.84
CA ALA A 175 15.72 -30.92 -22.26
C ALA A 175 15.28 -32.26 -22.89
N VAL A 176 14.75 -33.22 -22.12
CA VAL A 176 14.35 -34.53 -22.66
C VAL A 176 13.01 -34.39 -23.41
N PRO A 177 12.96 -34.78 -24.70
CA PRO A 177 11.71 -34.80 -25.47
C PRO A 177 10.63 -35.65 -24.78
N ASP A 178 9.38 -35.23 -24.89
CA ASP A 178 8.20 -35.92 -24.33
C ASP A 178 8.06 -35.93 -22.80
N MET A 179 8.97 -35.25 -22.04
CA MET A 179 8.81 -35.03 -20.64
C MET A 179 8.26 -33.64 -20.35
N ASP A 180 7.05 -33.57 -19.79
CA ASP A 180 6.48 -32.30 -19.33
C ASP A 180 6.94 -32.01 -17.87
N PHE A 181 8.12 -31.41 -17.76
CA PHE A 181 8.72 -31.12 -16.47
C PHE A 181 7.98 -30.00 -15.68
N VAL A 182 7.16 -29.21 -16.39
CA VAL A 182 6.36 -28.12 -15.81
C VAL A 182 5.29 -28.64 -14.83
N ILE A 183 4.76 -29.84 -15.05
CA ILE A 183 3.74 -30.45 -14.16
C ILE A 183 4.29 -30.72 -12.76
N ILE A 184 5.56 -31.09 -12.66
CA ILE A 184 6.21 -31.44 -11.40
C ILE A 184 6.96 -30.24 -10.77
N LEU A 185 7.01 -29.12 -11.48
CA LEU A 185 7.70 -27.91 -11.02
C LEU A 185 7.23 -27.42 -9.63
N PRO A 186 5.94 -27.47 -9.25
CA PRO A 186 5.49 -27.05 -7.91
C PRO A 186 6.22 -27.78 -6.77
N GLU A 187 6.66 -29.03 -6.97
CA GLU A 187 7.32 -29.84 -5.96
C GLU A 187 8.79 -29.49 -5.72
N ILE A 188 9.45 -28.91 -6.74
CA ILE A 188 10.89 -28.62 -6.70
C ILE A 188 11.21 -27.12 -6.75
N LEU A 189 10.24 -26.28 -7.05
CA LEU A 189 10.43 -24.85 -7.27
C LEU A 189 11.06 -24.15 -6.06
N ASP A 190 10.59 -24.46 -4.84
CA ASP A 190 11.15 -23.93 -3.61
C ASP A 190 12.64 -24.27 -3.48
N GLY A 191 13.02 -25.50 -3.74
CA GLY A 191 14.41 -25.95 -3.74
C GLY A 191 15.28 -25.23 -4.78
N LEU A 192 14.73 -24.96 -5.97
CA LEU A 192 15.44 -24.21 -7.02
C LEU A 192 15.68 -22.74 -6.58
N PHE A 193 14.71 -22.10 -5.94
CA PHE A 193 14.90 -20.76 -5.38
C PHE A 193 15.95 -20.75 -4.26
N ILE A 194 16.01 -21.79 -3.40
CA ILE A 194 17.05 -21.95 -2.39
C ILE A 194 18.43 -22.13 -3.04
N ILE A 195 18.54 -22.86 -4.16
CA ILE A 195 19.78 -22.97 -4.91
C ILE A 195 20.19 -21.62 -5.54
N LEU A 196 19.23 -20.81 -5.98
CA LEU A 196 19.50 -19.47 -6.51
C LEU A 196 20.13 -18.53 -5.47
N GLU A 197 19.93 -18.77 -4.17
CA GLU A 197 20.54 -17.99 -3.07
C GLU A 197 22.02 -18.39 -2.82
N ASP A 198 22.58 -19.38 -3.54
CA ASP A 198 23.97 -19.84 -3.33
C ASP A 198 24.97 -18.67 -3.51
N PRO A 199 26.00 -18.54 -2.65
CA PRO A 199 26.99 -17.49 -2.78
C PRO A 199 27.87 -17.62 -4.05
N THR A 200 27.92 -18.79 -4.69
CA THR A 200 28.73 -19.07 -5.88
C THR A 200 28.08 -18.49 -7.13
N PRO A 201 28.74 -17.53 -7.84
CA PRO A 201 28.13 -16.83 -8.98
C PRO A 201 27.81 -17.76 -10.15
N GLU A 202 28.56 -18.84 -10.31
CA GLU A 202 28.35 -19.83 -11.38
C GLU A 202 27.06 -20.61 -11.14
N ILE A 203 26.80 -21.03 -9.91
CA ILE A 203 25.57 -21.74 -9.54
C ILE A 203 24.36 -20.81 -9.70
N LYS A 204 24.46 -19.56 -9.22
CA LYS A 204 23.43 -18.53 -9.43
C LYS A 204 23.06 -18.37 -10.90
N LYS A 205 24.07 -18.23 -11.77
CA LYS A 205 23.86 -18.00 -13.19
C LYS A 205 23.18 -19.20 -13.87
N ILE A 206 23.62 -20.42 -13.57
CA ILE A 206 23.01 -21.63 -14.15
C ILE A 206 21.56 -21.75 -13.66
N THR A 207 21.31 -21.54 -12.38
CA THR A 207 19.97 -21.64 -11.80
C THR A 207 19.03 -20.58 -12.36
N ASP A 208 19.49 -19.34 -12.53
CA ASP A 208 18.72 -18.27 -13.16
C ASP A 208 18.37 -18.60 -14.62
N THR A 209 19.32 -19.20 -15.37
CA THR A 209 19.07 -19.66 -16.74
C THR A 209 17.98 -20.73 -16.78
N VAL A 210 18.07 -21.74 -15.93
CA VAL A 210 17.09 -22.85 -15.84
C VAL A 210 15.70 -22.33 -15.44
N LEU A 211 15.63 -21.46 -14.44
CA LEU A 211 14.37 -20.81 -14.05
C LEU A 211 13.79 -19.97 -15.19
N GLY A 212 14.64 -19.29 -15.97
CA GLY A 212 14.23 -18.54 -17.16
C GLY A 212 13.70 -19.44 -18.27
N GLU A 213 14.23 -20.67 -18.42
CA GLU A 213 13.73 -21.68 -19.37
C GLU A 213 12.36 -22.20 -18.95
N PHE A 214 12.19 -22.57 -17.69
CA PHE A 214 10.87 -22.95 -17.16
C PHE A 214 9.84 -21.84 -17.35
N LEU A 215 10.17 -20.59 -17.09
CA LEU A 215 9.24 -19.49 -17.29
C LEU A 215 8.84 -19.33 -18.77
N ARG A 216 9.76 -19.59 -19.71
CA ARG A 216 9.46 -19.61 -21.15
C ARG A 216 8.53 -20.75 -21.52
N SER A 217 8.75 -21.94 -20.96
CA SER A 217 7.90 -23.12 -21.16
C SER A 217 6.48 -22.90 -20.60
N ILE A 218 6.37 -22.29 -19.42
CA ILE A 218 5.09 -21.88 -18.81
C ILE A 218 4.33 -20.89 -19.73
N LYS A 219 5.03 -19.91 -20.30
CA LYS A 219 4.42 -18.95 -21.24
C LYS A 219 3.93 -19.61 -22.53
N ALA A 220 4.64 -20.62 -23.01
CA ALA A 220 4.26 -21.34 -24.21
C ALA A 220 2.99 -22.19 -24.00
N ASN A 221 2.83 -22.80 -22.83
CA ASN A 221 1.73 -23.73 -22.52
C ASN A 221 1.10 -23.47 -21.14
N PRO A 222 0.41 -22.36 -20.92
CA PRO A 222 -0.11 -21.98 -19.59
C PRO A 222 -1.23 -22.91 -19.08
N SER A 223 -1.92 -23.62 -19.96
CA SER A 223 -3.06 -24.49 -19.60
C SER A 223 -2.69 -25.74 -18.76
N ARG A 224 -1.40 -26.11 -18.71
CA ARG A 224 -0.90 -27.29 -17.98
C ARG A 224 -0.23 -26.92 -16.64
N VAL A 225 -0.21 -25.65 -16.30
CA VAL A 225 0.55 -25.12 -15.16
C VAL A 225 -0.31 -25.08 -13.90
N ASP A 226 0.19 -25.62 -12.79
CA ASP A 226 -0.40 -25.42 -11.47
C ASP A 226 0.08 -24.10 -10.85
N PHE A 227 -0.55 -23.01 -11.24
CA PHE A 227 -0.26 -21.68 -10.72
C PHE A 227 -0.52 -21.57 -9.21
N GLN A 228 -1.53 -22.29 -8.69
CA GLN A 228 -1.94 -22.22 -7.30
C GLN A 228 -0.92 -22.90 -6.37
N GLY A 229 -0.36 -24.02 -6.79
CA GLY A 229 0.70 -24.71 -6.04
C GLY A 229 1.98 -23.89 -5.92
N MET A 230 2.30 -23.08 -6.95
CA MET A 230 3.55 -22.32 -7.02
C MET A 230 3.49 -20.91 -6.41
N ILE A 231 2.33 -20.23 -6.44
CA ILE A 231 2.25 -18.83 -6.07
C ILE A 231 2.67 -18.54 -4.61
N ASN A 232 2.35 -19.45 -3.69
CA ASN A 232 2.73 -19.28 -2.28
C ASN A 232 4.26 -19.36 -2.09
N ILE A 233 4.95 -20.18 -2.87
CA ILE A 233 6.41 -20.26 -2.89
C ILE A 233 6.99 -18.93 -3.35
N LEU A 234 6.45 -18.37 -4.45
CA LEU A 234 6.88 -17.09 -4.99
C LEU A 234 6.66 -15.94 -3.99
N ILE A 235 5.54 -15.92 -3.26
CA ILE A 235 5.24 -14.91 -2.23
C ILE A 235 6.30 -14.93 -1.12
N VAL A 236 6.76 -16.11 -0.69
CA VAL A 236 7.79 -16.24 0.33
C VAL A 236 9.13 -15.71 -0.20
N HIS A 237 9.56 -16.16 -1.37
CA HIS A 237 10.85 -15.76 -1.94
C HIS A 237 10.91 -14.32 -2.41
N ALA A 238 9.79 -13.69 -2.77
CA ALA A 238 9.71 -12.26 -3.09
C ALA A 238 9.98 -11.35 -1.88
N GLN A 239 9.99 -11.88 -0.66
CA GLN A 239 10.33 -11.16 0.56
C GLN A 239 11.80 -11.36 0.99
N SER A 240 12.61 -12.06 0.17
CA SER A 240 14.02 -12.29 0.44
C SER A 240 14.85 -10.99 0.39
N ALA A 241 15.96 -11.00 1.14
CA ALA A 241 16.95 -9.92 1.10
C ALA A 241 17.88 -9.97 -0.13
N ASP A 242 18.04 -11.15 -0.78
CA ASP A 242 18.85 -11.31 -2.00
C ASP A 242 18.14 -10.67 -3.20
N GLU A 243 18.84 -9.77 -3.89
CA GLU A 243 18.27 -8.96 -4.98
C GLU A 243 17.88 -9.81 -6.20
N LEU A 244 18.69 -10.78 -6.57
CA LEU A 244 18.40 -11.64 -7.71
C LEU A 244 17.22 -12.55 -7.42
N LEU A 245 17.19 -13.17 -6.25
CA LEU A 245 16.12 -14.03 -5.79
C LEU A 245 14.78 -13.26 -5.75
N GLN A 246 14.78 -12.09 -5.14
CA GLN A 246 13.60 -11.22 -5.06
C GLN A 246 13.11 -10.81 -6.44
N LEU A 247 14.02 -10.37 -7.33
CA LEU A 247 13.67 -9.97 -8.69
C LEU A 247 13.07 -11.12 -9.48
N THR A 248 13.68 -12.33 -9.41
CA THR A 248 13.21 -13.51 -10.12
C THR A 248 11.83 -13.93 -9.64
N ALA A 249 11.59 -13.94 -8.32
CA ALA A 249 10.29 -14.28 -7.75
C ALA A 249 9.20 -13.28 -8.19
N ILE A 250 9.47 -11.97 -8.14
CA ILE A 250 8.52 -10.94 -8.58
C ILE A 250 8.30 -10.99 -10.09
N ALA A 251 9.33 -11.32 -10.90
CA ALA A 251 9.17 -11.50 -12.33
C ALA A 251 8.26 -12.69 -12.66
N TRP A 252 8.39 -13.79 -11.92
CA TRP A 252 7.50 -14.95 -12.05
C TRP A 252 6.06 -14.60 -11.63
N MET A 253 5.88 -13.88 -10.53
CA MET A 253 4.55 -13.39 -10.11
C MET A 253 3.89 -12.53 -11.20
N ARG A 254 4.65 -11.66 -11.86
CA ARG A 254 4.14 -10.83 -12.97
C ARG A 254 3.54 -11.70 -14.06
N GLU A 255 4.29 -12.71 -14.49
CA GLU A 255 3.83 -13.61 -15.54
C GLU A 255 2.60 -14.42 -15.09
N PHE A 256 2.59 -14.87 -13.83
CA PHE A 256 1.46 -15.61 -13.27
C PHE A 256 0.18 -14.77 -13.24
N VAL A 257 0.26 -13.52 -12.80
CA VAL A 257 -0.87 -12.59 -12.79
C VAL A 257 -1.39 -12.33 -14.21
N GLN A 258 -0.47 -12.21 -15.20
CA GLN A 258 -0.84 -11.99 -16.59
C GLN A 258 -1.44 -13.22 -17.28
N LEU A 259 -0.93 -14.42 -16.97
CA LEU A 259 -1.34 -15.65 -17.65
C LEU A 259 -2.59 -16.29 -17.05
N SER A 260 -2.71 -16.26 -15.72
CA SER A 260 -3.79 -16.94 -14.99
C SER A 260 -4.94 -16.02 -14.55
N GLY A 261 -4.75 -14.70 -14.60
CA GLY A 261 -5.80 -13.71 -14.36
C GLY A 261 -6.53 -13.92 -13.03
N SER A 262 -7.83 -14.19 -13.09
CA SER A 262 -8.71 -14.31 -11.92
C SER A 262 -8.31 -15.44 -10.94
N LEU A 263 -7.56 -16.45 -11.37
CA LEU A 263 -7.07 -17.52 -10.49
C LEU A 263 -6.07 -17.01 -9.43
N MET A 264 -5.50 -15.81 -9.62
CA MET A 264 -4.57 -15.20 -8.67
C MET A 264 -5.28 -14.35 -7.59
N LEU A 265 -6.55 -14.05 -7.74
CA LEU A 265 -7.30 -13.20 -6.80
C LEU A 265 -7.34 -13.73 -5.36
N PRO A 266 -7.47 -15.04 -5.09
CA PRO A 266 -7.39 -15.56 -3.72
C PRO A 266 -6.06 -15.27 -3.03
N TYR A 267 -4.99 -15.12 -3.81
CA TYR A 267 -3.62 -14.89 -3.33
C TYR A 267 -3.24 -13.39 -3.34
N ALA A 268 -4.15 -12.50 -3.75
CA ALA A 268 -3.90 -11.07 -3.88
C ALA A 268 -3.35 -10.43 -2.59
N SER A 269 -3.83 -10.84 -1.42
CA SER A 269 -3.32 -10.34 -0.13
C SER A 269 -1.84 -10.68 0.08
N GLY A 270 -1.44 -11.92 -0.23
CA GLY A 270 -0.04 -12.36 -0.16
C GLY A 270 0.84 -11.64 -1.16
N ILE A 271 0.39 -11.52 -2.42
CA ILE A 271 1.09 -10.80 -3.47
C ILE A 271 1.30 -9.34 -3.06
N LEU A 272 0.26 -8.66 -2.59
CA LEU A 272 0.35 -7.26 -2.10
C LEU A 272 1.33 -7.12 -0.95
N SER A 273 1.32 -8.04 0.02
CA SER A 273 2.26 -8.04 1.14
C SER A 273 3.72 -8.11 0.67
N ALA A 274 3.99 -8.82 -0.42
CA ALA A 274 5.33 -8.97 -0.99
C ALA A 274 5.75 -7.76 -1.85
N ILE A 275 4.85 -7.19 -2.68
CA ILE A 275 5.23 -6.18 -3.68
C ILE A 275 5.17 -4.74 -3.16
N LEU A 276 4.24 -4.40 -2.25
CA LEU A 276 4.07 -3.02 -1.77
C LEU A 276 5.35 -2.43 -1.14
N PRO A 277 6.13 -3.17 -0.30
CA PRO A 277 7.40 -2.67 0.21
C PRO A 277 8.44 -2.41 -0.89
N CYS A 278 8.40 -3.17 -1.97
CA CYS A 278 9.35 -3.05 -3.08
C CYS A 278 9.20 -1.74 -3.87
N LEU A 279 8.01 -1.13 -3.85
CA LEU A 279 7.75 0.16 -4.49
C LEU A 279 8.52 1.31 -3.83
N ALA A 280 9.01 1.12 -2.61
CA ALA A 280 9.77 2.10 -1.84
C ALA A 280 11.27 2.08 -2.11
N TYR A 281 11.77 1.17 -2.94
CA TYR A 281 13.21 1.08 -3.21
C TYR A 281 13.69 2.27 -4.05
N ASP A 282 14.66 3.01 -3.52
CA ASP A 282 15.25 4.17 -4.20
C ASP A 282 16.71 3.92 -4.66
N SER A 283 17.29 2.75 -4.33
CA SER A 283 18.63 2.38 -4.78
C SER A 283 18.64 1.94 -6.25
N ASP A 284 19.67 2.35 -6.99
CA ASP A 284 19.82 1.98 -8.41
C ASP A 284 19.88 0.46 -8.63
N ASN A 285 20.46 -0.27 -7.70
CA ASN A 285 20.54 -1.74 -7.75
C ASN A 285 19.17 -2.40 -7.69
N ARG A 286 18.19 -1.82 -6.97
CA ARG A 286 16.83 -2.36 -6.80
C ARG A 286 15.80 -1.72 -7.72
N LYS A 287 16.23 -0.89 -8.65
CA LYS A 287 15.33 -0.22 -9.60
C LYS A 287 14.52 -1.22 -10.43
N ASN A 288 15.15 -2.29 -10.91
CA ASN A 288 14.48 -3.35 -11.68
C ASN A 288 13.40 -4.06 -10.84
N ILE A 289 13.64 -4.26 -9.54
CA ILE A 289 12.67 -4.84 -8.61
C ILE A 289 11.47 -3.91 -8.46
N LYS A 290 11.71 -2.61 -8.24
CA LYS A 290 10.67 -1.58 -8.14
C LYS A 290 9.81 -1.53 -9.42
N GLU A 291 10.42 -1.48 -10.59
CA GLU A 291 9.71 -1.43 -11.87
C GLU A 291 8.88 -2.71 -12.12
N THR A 292 9.45 -3.88 -11.79
CA THR A 292 8.74 -5.15 -11.94
C THR A 292 7.58 -5.26 -10.96
N ALA A 293 7.78 -4.87 -9.69
CA ALA A 293 6.73 -4.81 -8.68
C ALA A 293 5.61 -3.83 -9.06
N ALA A 294 5.95 -2.68 -9.64
CA ALA A 294 4.95 -1.72 -10.15
C ALA A 294 4.10 -2.32 -11.27
N LYS A 295 4.69 -3.13 -12.17
CA LYS A 295 3.94 -3.83 -13.22
C LYS A 295 3.00 -4.90 -12.66
N VAL A 296 3.46 -5.66 -11.65
CA VAL A 296 2.59 -6.63 -10.94
C VAL A 296 1.43 -5.92 -10.27
N ASN A 297 1.73 -4.81 -9.60
CA ASN A 297 0.74 -3.97 -8.92
C ASN A 297 -0.35 -3.47 -9.89
N SER A 298 0.04 -2.92 -11.04
CA SER A 298 -0.91 -2.44 -12.06
C SER A 298 -1.74 -3.57 -12.64
N ALA A 299 -1.12 -4.70 -12.99
CA ALA A 299 -1.82 -5.86 -13.52
C ALA A 299 -2.84 -6.43 -12.52
N LEU A 300 -2.49 -6.47 -11.22
CA LEU A 300 -3.40 -6.94 -10.19
C LEU A 300 -4.57 -5.97 -9.97
N MET A 301 -4.34 -4.65 -10.06
CA MET A 301 -5.40 -3.65 -10.04
C MET A 301 -6.38 -3.82 -11.21
N GLU A 302 -5.87 -4.04 -12.42
CA GLU A 302 -6.69 -4.27 -13.62
C GLU A 302 -7.61 -5.49 -13.50
N LEU A 303 -7.18 -6.54 -12.80
CA LEU A 303 -8.01 -7.72 -12.56
C LEU A 303 -9.22 -7.46 -11.68
N ILE A 304 -9.19 -6.40 -10.86
CA ILE A 304 -10.26 -6.07 -9.90
C ILE A 304 -11.29 -5.09 -10.50
N THR A 305 -11.15 -4.71 -11.76
CA THR A 305 -12.07 -3.80 -12.46
C THR A 305 -13.34 -4.48 -12.99
N THR A 306 -13.40 -5.80 -13.04
CA THR A 306 -14.54 -6.55 -13.59
C THR A 306 -15.61 -6.80 -12.54
N GLU A 307 -16.87 -6.43 -12.86
CA GLU A 307 -18.03 -6.54 -11.97
C GLU A 307 -18.41 -7.98 -11.54
N ASP A 308 -17.91 -8.99 -12.26
CA ASP A 308 -18.19 -10.42 -12.04
C ASP A 308 -17.28 -11.09 -11.00
N LEU A 309 -16.64 -10.32 -10.12
CA LEU A 309 -15.77 -10.88 -9.10
C LEU A 309 -16.53 -11.70 -8.06
N VAL A 310 -16.25 -12.99 -8.00
CA VAL A 310 -16.64 -13.84 -6.88
C VAL A 310 -15.86 -13.38 -5.65
N ILE A 311 -16.51 -12.63 -4.76
CA ILE A 311 -15.89 -12.14 -3.54
C ILE A 311 -16.37 -13.04 -2.41
N THR A 312 -15.44 -13.74 -1.78
CA THR A 312 -15.70 -14.49 -0.56
C THR A 312 -15.68 -13.52 0.62
N CYS A 313 -16.84 -13.33 1.22
CA CYS A 313 -17.01 -12.70 2.52
C CYS A 313 -16.97 -13.78 3.60
N ASP A 314 -16.58 -13.40 4.82
CA ASP A 314 -16.27 -14.20 6.00
C ASP A 314 -17.11 -15.47 6.26
N PRO A 315 -16.57 -16.42 7.04
CA PRO A 315 -17.23 -17.68 7.39
C PRO A 315 -18.55 -17.54 8.16
N ASP A 316 -18.93 -16.34 8.63
CA ASP A 316 -20.19 -16.12 9.33
C ASP A 316 -21.42 -16.01 8.39
N ASP A 317 -21.25 -15.72 7.11
CA ASP A 317 -22.33 -15.73 6.10
C ASP A 317 -22.76 -17.17 5.70
N LYS A 318 -22.02 -18.21 6.11
CA LYS A 318 -22.38 -19.62 5.86
C LYS A 318 -23.59 -20.10 6.65
N LYS A 319 -24.13 -19.30 7.57
CA LYS A 319 -25.34 -19.69 8.35
C LYS A 319 -26.68 -19.48 7.66
N ALA A 320 -26.70 -18.75 6.53
CA ALA A 320 -27.98 -18.42 5.85
C ALA A 320 -28.39 -19.40 4.74
N ASN A 321 -27.50 -20.23 4.21
CA ASN A 321 -27.82 -21.17 3.11
C ASN A 321 -27.39 -22.61 3.42
N LYS A 322 -28.01 -23.21 4.45
CA LYS A 322 -28.05 -24.66 4.58
C LYS A 322 -29.22 -25.20 3.78
N LYS A 323 -28.98 -25.63 2.56
CA LYS A 323 -29.68 -26.74 1.89
C LYS A 323 -28.87 -27.13 0.63
N GLU A 324 -28.51 -28.39 0.63
CA GLU A 324 -28.11 -29.28 -0.45
C GLU A 324 -26.67 -29.80 -0.34
N ASP A 325 -26.62 -31.06 0.13
CA ASP A 325 -25.49 -31.97 0.01
C ASP A 325 -25.20 -32.22 -1.46
N LYS A 326 -24.06 -31.74 -1.97
CA LYS A 326 -23.42 -32.18 -3.21
C LYS A 326 -21.99 -32.61 -2.95
N PRO A 327 -21.48 -33.64 -3.67
CA PRO A 327 -20.20 -34.27 -3.39
C PRO A 327 -19.00 -33.33 -3.57
N GLU A 328 -17.90 -33.63 -2.86
CA GLU A 328 -16.71 -32.84 -2.57
C GLU A 328 -15.80 -32.46 -3.78
N ASP A 329 -16.19 -32.74 -5.02
CA ASP A 329 -15.29 -32.58 -6.19
C ASP A 329 -15.43 -31.25 -6.96
N ASP A 330 -16.30 -30.33 -6.55
CA ASP A 330 -16.41 -28.99 -7.13
C ASP A 330 -16.00 -27.91 -6.12
N LYS A 331 -14.70 -27.82 -5.78
CA LYS A 331 -14.15 -26.61 -5.12
C LYS A 331 -14.13 -25.50 -6.14
N LYS A 332 -15.20 -24.66 -6.14
CA LYS A 332 -15.19 -23.37 -6.82
C LYS A 332 -13.95 -22.58 -6.35
N PRO A 333 -13.22 -21.92 -7.26
CA PRO A 333 -12.08 -21.09 -6.88
C PRO A 333 -12.54 -20.08 -5.80
N GLU A 334 -11.84 -20.05 -4.68
CA GLU A 334 -12.08 -19.05 -3.64
C GLU A 334 -11.86 -17.68 -4.29
N GLY A 335 -12.85 -16.79 -4.20
CA GLY A 335 -12.78 -15.46 -4.77
C GLY A 335 -11.86 -14.52 -3.97
N LEU A 336 -11.91 -13.23 -4.28
CA LEU A 336 -11.13 -12.19 -3.61
C LEU A 336 -11.47 -12.12 -2.11
N ASN A 337 -10.49 -12.30 -1.23
CA ASN A 337 -10.66 -12.17 0.23
C ASN A 337 -10.37 -10.73 0.68
N LEU A 338 -11.44 -9.91 0.78
CA LEU A 338 -11.33 -8.50 1.16
C LEU A 338 -10.80 -8.29 2.58
N THR A 339 -11.20 -9.12 3.54
CA THR A 339 -10.75 -9.00 4.93
C THR A 339 -9.24 -9.07 5.04
N LYS A 340 -8.62 -10.07 4.41
CA LYS A 340 -7.14 -10.21 4.39
C LYS A 340 -6.46 -9.06 3.64
N ILE A 341 -7.05 -8.57 2.56
CA ILE A 341 -6.50 -7.44 1.81
C ILE A 341 -6.53 -6.18 2.68
N VAL A 342 -7.66 -5.87 3.32
CA VAL A 342 -7.80 -4.72 4.22
C VAL A 342 -6.80 -4.80 5.38
N GLU A 343 -6.59 -5.99 5.94
CA GLU A 343 -5.60 -6.21 6.99
C GLU A 343 -4.17 -5.88 6.51
N VAL A 344 -3.79 -6.39 5.34
CA VAL A 344 -2.49 -6.11 4.71
C VAL A 344 -2.32 -4.62 4.42
N LEU A 345 -3.33 -3.97 3.81
CA LEU A 345 -3.30 -2.55 3.52
C LEU A 345 -3.18 -1.70 4.80
N THR A 346 -3.93 -2.05 5.84
CA THR A 346 -3.84 -1.41 7.17
C THR A 346 -2.46 -1.55 7.80
N LYS A 347 -1.82 -2.70 7.64
CA LYS A 347 -0.45 -2.95 8.11
C LYS A 347 0.56 -2.06 7.36
N HIS A 348 0.44 -1.95 6.05
CA HIS A 348 1.35 -1.14 5.24
C HIS A 348 1.18 0.37 5.44
N LEU A 349 -0.02 0.86 5.76
CA LEU A 349 -0.23 2.27 6.15
C LEU A 349 0.52 2.67 7.43
N LYS A 350 0.84 1.71 8.30
CA LYS A 350 1.61 1.95 9.53
C LYS A 350 3.13 1.98 9.31
N GLN A 351 3.60 1.65 8.12
CA GLN A 351 5.04 1.67 7.78
C GLN A 351 5.55 3.10 7.58
N THR A 352 6.88 3.27 7.58
CA THR A 352 7.52 4.59 7.47
C THR A 352 7.64 5.09 6.04
N SER A 353 7.64 4.21 5.05
CA SER A 353 7.86 4.56 3.64
C SER A 353 6.68 5.32 3.03
N VAL A 354 6.95 6.50 2.49
CA VAL A 354 5.99 7.37 1.79
C VAL A 354 5.40 6.68 0.55
N GLN A 355 6.24 6.09 -0.28
CA GLN A 355 5.79 5.44 -1.53
C GLN A 355 4.89 4.24 -1.28
N THR A 356 5.21 3.44 -0.26
CA THR A 356 4.35 2.32 0.17
C THR A 356 2.99 2.81 0.65
N LYS A 357 2.94 3.90 1.44
CA LYS A 357 1.69 4.48 1.92
C LYS A 357 0.83 5.00 0.76
N ILE A 358 1.44 5.72 -0.19
CA ILE A 358 0.73 6.23 -1.37
C ILE A 358 0.16 5.08 -2.21
N ALA A 359 0.95 4.03 -2.45
CA ALA A 359 0.47 2.86 -3.18
C ALA A 359 -0.69 2.16 -2.44
N THR A 360 -0.58 2.04 -1.13
CA THR A 360 -1.63 1.46 -0.28
C THR A 360 -2.92 2.29 -0.31
N LEU A 361 -2.81 3.63 -0.24
CA LEU A 361 -3.96 4.53 -0.35
C LEU A 361 -4.62 4.46 -1.73
N LYS A 362 -3.83 4.33 -2.80
CA LYS A 362 -4.36 4.10 -4.16
C LYS A 362 -5.12 2.79 -4.26
N TRP A 363 -4.67 1.74 -3.56
CA TRP A 363 -5.40 0.48 -3.48
C TRP A 363 -6.74 0.63 -2.77
N ILE A 364 -6.77 1.31 -1.63
CA ILE A 364 -8.01 1.56 -0.89
C ILE A 364 -8.97 2.37 -1.77
N TYR A 365 -8.49 3.41 -2.45
CA TYR A 365 -9.28 4.21 -3.40
C TYR A 365 -9.85 3.34 -4.52
N HIS A 366 -9.01 2.52 -5.16
CA HIS A 366 -9.43 1.62 -6.22
C HIS A 366 -10.54 0.64 -5.79
N LEU A 367 -10.38 0.05 -4.60
CA LEU A 367 -11.38 -0.86 -4.04
C LEU A 367 -12.72 -0.16 -3.74
N PHE A 368 -12.69 1.09 -3.26
CA PHE A 368 -13.91 1.85 -3.01
C PHE A 368 -14.65 2.24 -4.30
N ILE A 369 -13.92 2.49 -5.40
CA ILE A 369 -14.55 2.77 -6.70
C ILE A 369 -15.22 1.51 -7.27
N HIS A 370 -14.53 0.37 -7.25
CA HIS A 370 -15.00 -0.83 -7.95
C HIS A 370 -15.91 -1.74 -7.10
N ILE A 371 -15.75 -1.73 -5.76
CA ILE A 371 -16.46 -2.63 -4.85
C ILE A 371 -16.96 -1.88 -3.61
N PRO A 372 -17.71 -0.76 -3.77
CA PRO A 372 -18.07 0.10 -2.65
C PRO A 372 -18.88 -0.64 -1.57
N ASN A 373 -19.92 -1.39 -1.97
CA ASN A 373 -20.85 -2.04 -1.06
C ASN A 373 -20.18 -2.99 -0.05
N LYS A 374 -19.14 -3.69 -0.47
CA LYS A 374 -18.41 -4.64 0.41
C LYS A 374 -17.32 -3.93 1.22
N MET A 375 -16.70 -2.89 0.65
CA MET A 375 -15.70 -2.08 1.37
C MET A 375 -16.31 -1.29 2.53
N TYR A 376 -17.58 -0.92 2.45
CA TYR A 376 -18.27 -0.25 3.58
C TYR A 376 -18.36 -1.13 4.84
N ASN A 377 -18.34 -2.46 4.73
CA ASN A 377 -18.32 -3.37 5.88
C ASN A 377 -16.98 -3.30 6.66
N HIS A 378 -15.91 -2.87 6.02
CA HIS A 378 -14.57 -2.75 6.60
C HIS A 378 -14.19 -1.31 6.99
N ILE A 379 -15.16 -0.38 6.90
CA ILE A 379 -14.86 1.04 7.14
C ILE A 379 -14.45 1.31 8.60
N ASP A 380 -15.01 0.59 9.56
CA ASP A 380 -14.70 0.77 10.97
C ASP A 380 -13.26 0.36 11.31
N ASP A 381 -12.65 -0.54 10.56
CA ASP A 381 -11.25 -0.94 10.70
C ASP A 381 -10.30 0.03 9.97
N LEU A 382 -10.69 0.51 8.79
CA LEU A 382 -9.89 1.42 7.97
C LEU A 382 -9.89 2.86 8.50
N PHE A 383 -11.03 3.34 8.96
CA PHE A 383 -11.24 4.73 9.32
C PHE A 383 -10.28 5.26 10.40
N PRO A 384 -10.01 4.55 11.52
CA PRO A 384 -9.06 5.00 12.52
C PRO A 384 -7.62 5.12 11.98
N VAL A 385 -7.25 4.28 11.02
CA VAL A 385 -5.91 4.29 10.42
C VAL A 385 -5.79 5.44 9.42
N LEU A 386 -6.82 5.69 8.60
CA LEU A 386 -6.88 6.84 7.70
C LEU A 386 -6.82 8.15 8.48
N MET A 387 -7.55 8.26 9.60
CA MET A 387 -7.49 9.44 10.48
C MET A 387 -6.09 9.67 11.05
N ARG A 388 -5.38 8.61 11.44
CA ARG A 388 -3.99 8.72 11.90
C ARG A 388 -3.05 9.18 10.78
N THR A 389 -3.27 8.71 9.56
CA THR A 389 -2.45 9.05 8.39
C THR A 389 -2.58 10.52 7.98
N LEU A 390 -3.61 11.25 8.43
CA LEU A 390 -3.70 12.71 8.26
C LEU A 390 -2.59 13.47 9.01
N GLY A 391 -2.00 12.86 10.06
CA GLY A 391 -0.84 13.38 10.78
C GLY A 391 0.51 12.99 10.16
N ASP A 392 0.55 12.45 8.95
CA ASP A 392 1.80 12.06 8.29
C ASP A 392 2.67 13.27 7.94
N ASN A 393 3.99 13.11 7.98
CA ASN A 393 4.93 14.18 7.66
C ASN A 393 4.89 14.59 6.17
N SER A 394 4.56 13.65 5.27
CA SER A 394 4.49 13.89 3.83
C SER A 394 3.14 14.46 3.42
N ASP A 395 3.15 15.61 2.76
CA ASP A 395 1.94 16.26 2.23
C ASP A 395 1.29 15.41 1.12
N GLU A 396 2.08 14.68 0.32
CA GLU A 396 1.56 13.78 -0.72
C GLU A 396 0.73 12.65 -0.12
N VAL A 397 1.18 12.09 1.02
CA VAL A 397 0.42 11.03 1.73
C VAL A 397 -0.88 11.60 2.28
N VAL A 398 -0.83 12.79 2.88
CA VAL A 398 -2.03 13.46 3.42
C VAL A 398 -3.02 13.76 2.30
N GLN A 399 -2.55 14.29 1.17
CA GLN A 399 -3.38 14.60 0.01
C GLN A 399 -4.04 13.34 -0.56
N GLN A 400 -3.27 12.28 -0.80
CA GLN A 400 -3.83 11.01 -1.28
C GLN A 400 -4.83 10.40 -0.30
N ASN A 401 -4.57 10.54 1.01
CA ASN A 401 -5.49 10.09 2.05
C ASN A 401 -6.81 10.88 2.03
N LEU A 402 -6.75 12.20 1.83
CA LEU A 402 -7.95 13.04 1.71
C LEU A 402 -8.80 12.67 0.48
N VAL A 403 -8.15 12.30 -0.64
CA VAL A 403 -8.85 11.79 -1.83
C VAL A 403 -9.61 10.50 -1.50
N VAL A 404 -8.99 9.57 -0.78
CA VAL A 404 -9.65 8.33 -0.32
C VAL A 404 -10.84 8.64 0.60
N ILE A 405 -10.65 9.53 1.57
CA ILE A 405 -11.70 9.93 2.52
C ILE A 405 -12.86 10.62 1.78
N ALA A 406 -12.55 11.48 0.80
CA ALA A 406 -13.57 12.15 0.00
C ALA A 406 -14.40 11.15 -0.80
N GLU A 407 -13.78 10.12 -1.39
CA GLU A 407 -14.49 9.04 -2.08
C GLU A 407 -15.39 8.22 -1.15
N ILE A 408 -14.92 7.91 0.07
CA ILE A 408 -15.72 7.21 1.08
C ILE A 408 -16.95 8.02 1.48
N ILE A 409 -16.81 9.35 1.58
CA ILE A 409 -17.88 10.26 2.03
C ILE A 409 -18.86 10.59 0.91
N SER A 410 -18.38 10.81 -0.31
CA SER A 410 -19.13 11.24 -1.48
C SER A 410 -18.74 10.40 -2.70
N PRO A 411 -19.17 9.13 -2.78
CA PRO A 411 -18.87 8.30 -3.92
C PRO A 411 -19.41 8.96 -5.19
N GLN A 412 -18.53 9.11 -6.18
CA GLN A 412 -18.93 9.57 -7.50
C GLN A 412 -19.86 8.50 -8.07
N SER A 413 -21.15 8.80 -8.09
CA SER A 413 -22.15 7.89 -8.63
C SER A 413 -21.85 7.65 -10.10
N THR A 414 -21.43 6.42 -10.42
CA THR A 414 -21.52 5.89 -11.77
C THR A 414 -22.93 6.10 -12.29
N GLU A 415 -23.02 6.62 -13.52
CA GLU A 415 -24.23 7.03 -14.22
C GLU A 415 -25.22 5.87 -14.42
N ASP A 416 -25.96 5.50 -13.37
CA ASP A 416 -27.17 4.70 -13.49
C ASP A 416 -28.36 5.44 -12.86
N LYS A 417 -29.09 6.15 -13.73
CA LYS A 417 -30.24 6.99 -13.41
C LYS A 417 -31.50 6.22 -13.00
N ASP A 418 -31.45 4.92 -12.88
CA ASP A 418 -32.63 4.11 -12.54
C ASP A 418 -32.24 3.00 -11.55
N LYS A 419 -32.29 3.30 -10.26
CA LYS A 419 -32.82 2.41 -9.20
C LYS A 419 -32.60 2.97 -7.80
N SER A 420 -33.77 3.25 -7.16
CA SER A 420 -34.09 3.10 -5.72
C SER A 420 -33.10 3.62 -4.65
N GLU A 421 -33.51 4.61 -3.94
CA GLU A 421 -33.43 4.98 -2.50
C GLU A 421 -32.23 4.58 -1.60
N THR A 422 -31.26 3.79 -2.03
CA THR A 422 -30.18 3.26 -1.17
C THR A 422 -28.81 3.92 -1.34
N THR A 423 -28.62 4.85 -2.28
CA THR A 423 -27.36 5.53 -2.54
C THR A 423 -27.29 7.00 -2.13
N LYS A 424 -28.20 7.44 -1.25
CA LYS A 424 -27.98 8.70 -0.55
C LYS A 424 -26.93 8.45 0.52
N ILE A 425 -25.72 8.96 0.25
CA ILE A 425 -24.63 9.12 1.22
C ILE A 425 -25.26 9.35 2.59
N SER A 426 -24.96 8.46 3.49
CA SER A 426 -25.42 8.64 4.85
C SER A 426 -24.76 9.92 5.38
N PRO A 427 -25.48 11.01 5.61
CA PRO A 427 -24.92 12.23 6.19
C PRO A 427 -24.20 11.95 7.51
N LYS A 428 -24.39 10.76 8.06
CA LYS A 428 -23.72 10.24 9.25
C LYS A 428 -22.21 10.06 9.07
N TYR A 429 -21.71 9.57 7.93
CA TYR A 429 -20.26 9.36 7.74
C TYR A 429 -19.52 10.70 7.59
N PHE A 430 -20.11 11.65 6.87
CA PHE A 430 -19.55 12.98 6.73
C PHE A 430 -19.45 13.70 8.08
N THR A 431 -20.55 13.73 8.83
CA THR A 431 -20.54 14.33 10.17
C THR A 431 -19.60 13.61 11.13
N LYS A 432 -19.58 12.25 11.10
CA LYS A 432 -18.65 11.44 11.90
C LYS A 432 -17.18 11.76 11.55
N PHE A 433 -16.87 11.94 10.27
CA PHE A 433 -15.53 12.34 9.82
C PHE A 433 -15.13 13.72 10.37
N ILE A 434 -15.97 14.73 10.17
CA ILE A 434 -15.68 16.11 10.64
C ILE A 434 -15.54 16.16 12.17
N VAL A 435 -16.39 15.45 12.92
CA VAL A 435 -16.26 15.34 14.38
C VAL A 435 -14.92 14.71 14.78
N ASN A 436 -14.51 13.62 14.12
CA ASN A 436 -13.23 13.00 14.42
C ASN A 436 -12.03 13.86 14.00
N LEU A 437 -12.15 14.61 12.90
CA LEU A 437 -11.13 15.55 12.44
C LEU A 437 -10.94 16.69 13.48
N LEU A 438 -12.05 17.28 13.96
CA LEU A 438 -11.98 18.30 15.00
C LEU A 438 -11.42 17.76 16.33
N ARG A 439 -11.79 16.51 16.69
CA ARG A 439 -11.19 15.84 17.85
C ARG A 439 -9.68 15.64 17.68
N LEU A 440 -9.23 15.25 16.48
CA LEU A 440 -7.82 15.11 16.17
C LEU A 440 -7.10 16.46 16.31
N PHE A 441 -7.64 17.53 15.77
CA PHE A 441 -7.09 18.88 15.91
C PHE A 441 -7.11 19.41 17.35
N SER A 442 -8.11 19.02 18.13
CA SER A 442 -8.19 19.38 19.57
C SER A 442 -7.14 18.64 20.39
N THR A 443 -6.81 17.39 20.02
CA THR A 443 -5.83 16.55 20.72
C THR A 443 -4.41 16.90 20.30
N ASP A 444 -4.18 17.10 19.00
CA ASP A 444 -2.87 17.42 18.42
C ASP A 444 -2.86 18.85 17.86
N ARG A 445 -2.36 19.77 18.71
CA ARG A 445 -2.28 21.17 18.35
C ARG A 445 -1.25 21.45 17.24
N HIS A 446 -0.13 20.69 17.21
CA HIS A 446 0.87 20.84 16.16
C HIS A 446 0.29 20.50 14.80
N LEU A 447 -0.50 19.45 14.70
CA LEU A 447 -1.17 19.09 13.48
C LEU A 447 -2.09 20.19 12.96
N LEU A 448 -2.83 20.87 13.87
CA LEU A 448 -3.67 22.00 13.49
C LEU A 448 -2.86 23.20 12.98
N GLU A 449 -1.76 23.54 13.69
CA GLU A 449 -0.91 24.68 13.34
C GLU A 449 -0.16 24.45 12.01
N ASP A 450 0.40 23.24 11.80
CA ASP A 450 1.24 22.94 10.65
C ASP A 450 0.42 22.55 9.42
N LYS A 451 -0.59 21.70 9.58
CA LYS A 451 -1.31 21.08 8.45
C LYS A 451 -2.81 21.36 8.43
N GLY A 452 -3.38 21.94 9.48
CA GLY A 452 -4.82 22.15 9.57
C GLY A 452 -5.37 22.97 8.40
N ALA A 453 -4.68 24.04 8.02
CA ALA A 453 -5.06 24.86 6.87
C ALA A 453 -4.98 24.09 5.56
N PHE A 454 -3.95 23.29 5.35
CA PHE A 454 -3.77 22.45 4.16
C PHE A 454 -4.90 21.41 4.06
N ILE A 455 -5.17 20.67 5.14
CA ILE A 455 -6.21 19.64 5.17
C ILE A 455 -7.59 20.23 4.85
N ILE A 456 -7.94 21.37 5.45
CA ILE A 456 -9.25 22.01 5.24
C ILE A 456 -9.38 22.53 3.80
N ARG A 457 -8.32 23.09 3.24
CA ARG A 457 -8.32 23.58 1.86
C ARG A 457 -8.50 22.43 0.85
N GLU A 458 -7.72 21.36 1.00
CA GLU A 458 -7.87 20.17 0.16
C GLU A 458 -9.27 19.54 0.28
N LEU A 459 -9.84 19.49 1.48
CA LEU A 459 -11.23 19.04 1.66
C LEU A 459 -12.22 19.95 0.90
N CYS A 460 -12.00 21.27 0.92
CA CYS A 460 -12.87 22.21 0.19
C CYS A 460 -12.73 22.12 -1.34
N VAL A 461 -11.60 21.60 -1.83
CA VAL A 461 -11.41 21.26 -3.26
C VAL A 461 -12.15 19.98 -3.64
N LEU A 462 -12.05 18.97 -2.78
CA LEU A 462 -12.60 17.63 -3.06
C LEU A 462 -14.10 17.53 -2.81
N LEU A 463 -14.62 18.32 -1.86
CA LEU A 463 -16.02 18.30 -1.41
C LEU A 463 -16.63 19.71 -1.49
N SER A 464 -17.93 19.83 -1.26
CA SER A 464 -18.59 21.15 -1.21
C SER A 464 -18.10 21.99 -0.04
N ALA A 465 -17.39 23.09 -0.33
CA ALA A 465 -16.88 24.02 0.65
C ALA A 465 -18.00 24.61 1.54
N GLU A 466 -19.17 24.88 0.98
CA GLU A 466 -20.33 25.38 1.69
C GLU A 466 -20.83 24.39 2.75
N GLU A 467 -20.94 23.11 2.38
CA GLU A 467 -21.35 22.05 3.30
C GLU A 467 -20.34 21.83 4.43
N ILE A 468 -19.05 21.83 4.11
CA ILE A 468 -17.97 21.73 5.11
C ILE A 468 -18.05 22.86 6.13
N TYR A 469 -18.16 24.11 5.66
CA TYR A 469 -18.23 25.27 6.54
C TYR A 469 -19.51 25.28 7.39
N LYS A 470 -20.67 24.89 6.84
CA LYS A 470 -21.92 24.75 7.60
C LYS A 470 -21.83 23.71 8.72
N ILE A 471 -21.23 22.55 8.44
CA ILE A 471 -21.11 21.47 9.42
C ILE A 471 -20.07 21.84 10.48
N LEU A 472 -18.91 22.36 10.09
CA LEU A 472 -17.91 22.86 11.03
C LEU A 472 -18.49 23.94 11.95
N ALA A 473 -19.26 24.89 11.39
CA ALA A 473 -19.91 25.93 12.17
C ALA A 473 -20.90 25.36 13.21
N LYS A 474 -21.73 24.38 12.83
CA LYS A 474 -22.68 23.74 13.75
C LYS A 474 -21.96 22.99 14.88
N ILE A 475 -20.91 22.23 14.57
CA ILE A 475 -20.18 21.47 15.59
C ILE A 475 -19.42 22.40 16.54
N LEU A 476 -18.79 23.48 16.01
CA LEU A 476 -18.07 24.45 16.83
C LEU A 476 -18.99 25.29 17.70
N LEU A 477 -20.25 25.49 17.33
CA LEU A 477 -21.24 26.16 18.17
C LEU A 477 -21.55 25.36 19.44
N GLU A 478 -21.50 24.02 19.37
CA GLU A 478 -21.76 23.09 20.47
C GLU A 478 -20.48 22.73 21.27
N GLU A 479 -19.30 23.19 20.79
CA GLU A 479 -18.00 22.83 21.37
C GLU A 479 -17.83 23.41 22.79
N GLN A 480 -17.48 22.56 23.74
CA GLN A 480 -17.29 22.95 25.13
C GLN A 480 -15.93 23.62 25.40
N ASN A 481 -14.92 23.28 24.61
CA ASN A 481 -13.62 23.91 24.69
C ASN A 481 -13.60 25.22 23.90
N LEU A 482 -14.06 26.29 24.55
CA LEU A 482 -14.18 27.61 23.90
C LEU A 482 -12.84 28.13 23.35
N ARG A 483 -11.70 27.79 23.99
CA ARG A 483 -10.38 28.19 23.50
C ARG A 483 -10.06 27.51 22.17
N PHE A 484 -10.34 26.21 22.07
CA PHE A 484 -10.19 25.47 20.80
C PHE A 484 -11.12 26.00 19.71
N ALA A 485 -12.39 26.24 20.06
CA ALA A 485 -13.36 26.86 19.17
C ALA A 485 -12.86 28.19 18.59
N GLY A 486 -12.33 29.06 19.43
CA GLY A 486 -11.76 30.37 19.03
C GLY A 486 -10.58 30.22 18.05
N ILE A 487 -9.63 29.33 18.33
CA ILE A 487 -8.48 29.06 17.46
C ILE A 487 -8.95 28.45 16.11
N MET A 488 -9.88 27.51 16.16
CA MET A 488 -10.41 26.87 14.95
C MET A 488 -11.15 27.88 14.07
N ILE A 489 -11.98 28.76 14.66
CA ILE A 489 -12.67 29.83 13.91
C ILE A 489 -11.66 30.81 13.32
N GLN A 490 -10.59 31.17 14.04
CA GLN A 490 -9.51 31.99 13.50
C GLN A 490 -8.90 31.35 12.24
N THR A 491 -8.56 30.05 12.32
CA THR A 491 -8.00 29.31 11.19
C THR A 491 -8.97 29.25 10.01
N LEU A 492 -10.24 28.93 10.25
CA LEU A 492 -11.28 28.91 9.22
C LEU A 492 -11.49 30.27 8.56
N ASN A 493 -11.46 31.35 9.34
CA ASN A 493 -11.59 32.70 8.84
C ASN A 493 -10.43 33.10 7.94
N VAL A 494 -9.19 32.77 8.34
CA VAL A 494 -8.00 33.01 7.50
C VAL A 494 -8.11 32.24 6.18
N ILE A 495 -8.50 30.97 6.23
CA ILE A 495 -8.70 30.14 5.03
C ILE A 495 -9.80 30.73 4.15
N LEU A 496 -10.94 31.11 4.74
CA LEU A 496 -12.06 31.73 4.03
C LEU A 496 -11.62 32.99 3.28
N LEU A 497 -10.79 33.83 3.87
CA LEU A 497 -10.35 35.10 3.28
C LEU A 497 -9.19 34.96 2.31
N THR A 498 -8.31 33.95 2.47
CA THR A 498 -7.08 33.87 1.67
C THR A 498 -7.07 32.83 0.58
N SER A 499 -7.86 31.75 0.71
CA SER A 499 -7.81 30.62 -0.24
C SER A 499 -8.57 30.93 -1.54
N SER A 500 -7.93 30.63 -2.67
CA SER A 500 -8.54 30.77 -4.01
C SER A 500 -9.75 29.87 -4.21
N GLU A 501 -9.71 28.70 -3.64
CA GLU A 501 -10.71 27.63 -3.72
C GLU A 501 -12.07 28.05 -3.15
N LEU A 502 -12.06 29.02 -2.21
CA LEU A 502 -13.26 29.52 -1.57
C LEU A 502 -13.87 30.78 -2.23
N PHE A 503 -13.46 31.08 -3.46
CA PHE A 503 -13.95 32.24 -4.18
C PHE A 503 -15.48 32.25 -4.36
N GLU A 504 -16.08 31.11 -4.70
CA GLU A 504 -17.53 30.99 -4.86
C GLU A 504 -18.27 31.18 -3.53
N LEU A 505 -17.73 30.59 -2.44
CA LEU A 505 -18.30 30.75 -1.09
C LEU A 505 -18.28 32.24 -0.64
N ARG A 506 -17.15 32.93 -0.90
CA ARG A 506 -17.04 34.37 -0.62
C ARG A 506 -18.06 35.19 -1.42
N ASN A 507 -18.27 34.87 -2.69
CA ASN A 507 -19.24 35.59 -3.51
C ASN A 507 -20.68 35.37 -2.99
N LYS A 508 -21.05 34.15 -2.60
CA LYS A 508 -22.34 33.87 -1.94
C LYS A 508 -22.52 34.71 -0.66
N LEU A 509 -21.46 34.90 0.12
CA LEU A 509 -21.53 35.72 1.33
C LEU A 509 -21.62 37.23 1.04
N LYS A 510 -21.13 37.70 -0.13
CA LYS A 510 -21.26 39.10 -0.59
C LYS A 510 -22.67 39.43 -1.12
N ASP A 511 -23.36 38.44 -1.66
CA ASP A 511 -24.64 38.62 -2.34
C ASP A 511 -25.84 38.87 -1.40
N LEU A 512 -25.59 39.14 -0.10
CA LEU A 512 -26.62 39.45 0.88
C LEU A 512 -27.42 40.71 0.59
N LYS A 513 -26.81 41.69 -0.11
CA LYS A 513 -27.38 43.01 -0.44
C LYS A 513 -27.75 43.21 -1.90
N ASN A 514 -27.65 42.18 -2.75
CA ASN A 514 -27.72 42.37 -4.20
C ASN A 514 -29.03 43.04 -4.67
N GLU A 515 -29.05 44.39 -4.64
CA GLU A 515 -30.04 45.25 -5.28
C GLU A 515 -29.82 45.38 -6.80
N VAL A 516 -28.63 44.93 -7.30
CA VAL A 516 -28.15 45.16 -8.66
C VAL A 516 -28.97 44.37 -9.69
N TRP A 517 -29.62 43.30 -9.31
CA TRP A 517 -30.40 42.47 -10.23
C TRP A 517 -31.87 42.86 -10.36
N LYS A 518 -32.35 43.89 -9.66
CA LYS A 518 -33.72 44.40 -9.81
C LYS A 518 -34.04 45.00 -11.21
N ASN A 519 -33.04 45.23 -12.04
CA ASN A 519 -33.23 45.89 -13.32
C ASN A 519 -33.02 45.02 -14.58
N ILE A 520 -32.70 43.74 -14.45
CA ILE A 520 -32.43 42.87 -15.59
C ILE A 520 -33.28 41.60 -15.59
N TYR A 521 -34.36 41.68 -16.38
CA TYR A 521 -35.08 40.60 -17.08
C TYR A 521 -35.71 39.39 -16.39
N LEU A 522 -37.06 39.38 -16.48
CA LEU A 522 -37.94 38.23 -16.66
C LEU A 522 -38.29 37.25 -15.51
N PHE A 523 -39.54 37.06 -15.35
CA PHE A 523 -40.36 36.36 -14.36
C PHE A 523 -39.86 35.02 -13.77
N TRP A 524 -39.06 34.26 -14.50
CA TRP A 524 -38.44 33.02 -14.02
C TRP A 524 -37.16 33.25 -13.21
N SER A 525 -36.51 34.38 -13.38
CA SER A 525 -35.26 34.76 -12.67
C SER A 525 -35.50 35.23 -11.24
N LEU A 526 -36.69 35.74 -10.92
CA LEU A 526 -37.00 36.25 -9.57
C LEU A 526 -37.06 35.16 -8.50
N ILE A 527 -37.61 33.98 -8.80
CA ILE A 527 -37.68 32.86 -7.86
C ILE A 527 -36.26 32.34 -7.56
N THR A 528 -35.45 32.18 -8.57
CA THR A 528 -34.06 31.72 -8.40
C THR A 528 -33.21 32.70 -7.57
N ILE A 529 -33.38 34.01 -7.82
CA ILE A 529 -32.67 35.04 -7.06
C ILE A 529 -33.11 35.07 -5.60
N VAL A 530 -34.43 34.95 -5.33
CA VAL A 530 -34.94 34.91 -3.96
C VAL A 530 -34.42 33.68 -3.21
N ILE A 531 -34.35 32.52 -3.87
CA ILE A 531 -33.80 31.30 -3.26
C ILE A 531 -32.31 31.47 -2.94
N VAL A 532 -31.52 31.98 -3.88
CA VAL A 532 -30.08 32.21 -3.67
C VAL A 532 -29.82 33.18 -2.53
N VAL A 533 -30.54 34.31 -2.48
CA VAL A 533 -30.41 35.29 -1.37
C VAL A 533 -30.83 34.69 -0.03
N LEU A 534 -31.88 33.89 -0.01
CA LEU A 534 -32.34 33.23 1.22
C LEU A 534 -31.31 32.21 1.72
N GLU A 535 -30.71 31.43 0.81
CA GLU A 535 -29.62 30.48 1.14
C GLU A 535 -28.36 31.21 1.62
N SER A 536 -27.96 32.30 0.97
CA SER A 536 -26.83 33.14 1.38
C SER A 536 -27.06 33.74 2.77
N ARG A 537 -28.27 34.19 3.09
CA ARG A 537 -28.63 34.68 4.42
C ARG A 537 -28.56 33.59 5.49
N LYS A 538 -29.10 32.39 5.21
CA LYS A 538 -29.00 31.24 6.11
C LYS A 538 -27.55 30.85 6.35
N LEU A 539 -26.73 30.83 5.30
CA LEU A 539 -25.30 30.56 5.40
C LEU A 539 -24.62 31.59 6.30
N PHE A 540 -24.83 32.88 6.06
CA PHE A 540 -24.25 33.96 6.87
C PHE A 540 -24.60 33.81 8.35
N VAL A 541 -25.88 33.60 8.68
CA VAL A 541 -26.34 33.43 10.08
C VAL A 541 -25.68 32.20 10.71
N CYS A 542 -25.65 31.08 10.01
CA CYS A 542 -25.03 29.84 10.49
C CYS A 542 -23.52 30.02 10.81
N LEU A 543 -22.79 30.71 9.92
CA LEU A 543 -21.39 31.02 10.15
C LEU A 543 -21.22 32.05 11.27
N TYR A 544 -22.05 33.12 11.29
CA TYR A 544 -21.96 34.18 12.29
C TYR A 544 -22.07 33.65 13.73
N GLU A 545 -23.05 32.78 13.99
CA GLU A 545 -23.31 32.23 15.32
C GLU A 545 -22.05 31.52 15.88
N SER A 546 -21.34 30.75 15.05
CA SER A 546 -20.08 30.09 15.47
C SER A 546 -18.86 31.04 15.43
N TRP A 547 -18.81 31.98 14.49
CA TRP A 547 -17.72 32.96 14.39
C TRP A 547 -17.65 33.88 15.64
N CYS A 548 -18.74 34.01 16.41
CA CYS A 548 -18.75 34.74 17.67
C CYS A 548 -17.71 34.26 18.69
N HIS A 549 -17.10 33.10 18.52
CA HIS A 549 -15.99 32.64 19.36
C HIS A 549 -14.68 33.43 19.14
N ASN A 550 -14.55 34.14 18.01
CA ASN A 550 -13.42 35.00 17.72
C ASN A 550 -13.92 36.40 17.27
N PRO A 551 -13.74 37.47 18.03
CA PRO A 551 -14.28 38.81 17.73
C PRO A 551 -13.79 39.36 16.38
N VAL A 552 -12.50 39.16 16.05
CA VAL A 552 -11.90 39.72 14.84
C VAL A 552 -12.42 38.93 13.60
N ALA A 553 -12.60 37.63 13.73
CA ALA A 553 -13.19 36.79 12.67
C ALA A 553 -14.66 37.21 12.43
N THR A 554 -15.45 37.47 13.49
CA THR A 554 -16.83 37.96 13.35
C THR A 554 -16.88 39.30 12.60
N MET A 555 -15.97 40.20 12.94
CA MET A 555 -15.80 41.50 12.24
C MET A 555 -15.47 41.29 10.77
N ALA A 556 -14.50 40.41 10.46
CA ALA A 556 -14.10 40.12 9.10
C ALA A 556 -15.26 39.54 8.25
N LEU A 557 -16.07 38.65 8.85
CA LEU A 557 -17.25 38.07 8.20
C LEU A 557 -18.31 39.17 7.92
N CYS A 558 -18.53 40.12 8.81
CA CYS A 558 -19.45 41.24 8.61
C CYS A 558 -18.96 42.18 7.50
N LEU A 559 -17.65 42.46 7.45
CA LEU A 559 -17.04 43.23 6.37
C LEU A 559 -17.15 42.51 5.01
N LEU A 560 -16.93 41.20 4.99
CA LEU A 560 -17.08 40.36 3.81
C LEU A 560 -18.53 40.38 3.28
N GLY A 561 -19.50 40.24 4.16
CA GLY A 561 -20.93 40.27 3.84
C GLY A 561 -21.52 41.66 3.68
N GLN A 562 -20.69 42.74 3.72
CA GLN A 562 -21.09 44.15 3.56
C GLN A 562 -22.12 44.65 4.59
N ASN A 563 -22.19 44.02 5.77
CA ASN A 563 -23.08 44.39 6.85
C ASN A 563 -22.44 45.46 7.76
N TYR A 564 -22.12 46.64 7.20
CA TYR A 564 -21.33 47.67 7.85
C TYR A 564 -21.98 48.30 9.08
N ALA A 565 -23.32 48.45 9.10
CA ALA A 565 -24.05 48.96 10.26
C ALA A 565 -23.84 48.04 11.49
N HIS A 566 -23.99 46.75 11.27
CA HIS A 566 -23.75 45.75 12.31
C HIS A 566 -22.25 45.67 12.71
N ALA A 567 -21.34 45.78 11.74
CA ALA A 567 -19.90 45.86 12.02
C ALA A 567 -19.55 47.07 12.92
N CYS A 568 -20.20 48.23 12.71
CA CYS A 568 -20.06 49.41 13.55
C CYS A 568 -20.50 49.16 15.01
N ASP A 569 -21.61 48.44 15.22
CA ASP A 569 -22.07 48.06 16.55
C ASP A 569 -21.15 47.05 17.22
N LEU A 570 -20.59 46.09 16.45
CA LEU A 570 -19.57 45.13 16.94
C LEU A 570 -18.29 45.83 17.43
N VAL A 571 -17.79 46.84 16.68
CA VAL A 571 -16.61 47.60 17.12
C VAL A 571 -16.84 48.31 18.48
N LYS A 572 -18.05 48.84 18.70
CA LYS A 572 -18.41 49.41 19.99
C LYS A 572 -18.40 48.37 21.12
N SER A 573 -18.86 47.15 20.83
CA SER A 573 -18.85 46.05 21.80
C SER A 573 -17.42 45.59 22.16
N PHE A 574 -16.41 45.86 21.32
CA PHE A 574 -15.01 45.55 21.62
C PHE A 574 -14.46 46.31 22.84
N ALA A 575 -15.07 47.44 23.23
CA ALA A 575 -14.72 48.13 24.46
C ALA A 575 -14.91 47.26 25.71
N ASN A 576 -15.77 46.25 25.67
CA ASN A 576 -16.07 45.33 26.78
C ASN A 576 -15.20 44.05 26.74
N ILE A 577 -14.34 43.89 25.72
CA ILE A 577 -13.48 42.71 25.53
C ILE A 577 -12.10 43.02 26.12
N GLU A 578 -11.45 42.01 26.72
CA GLU A 578 -10.08 42.09 27.21
C GLU A 578 -9.11 42.21 26.01
N VAL A 579 -8.48 43.35 25.86
CA VAL A 579 -7.50 43.60 24.79
C VAL A 579 -6.20 42.86 25.09
N THR A 580 -5.95 41.77 24.38
CA THR A 580 -4.72 40.99 24.49
C THR A 580 -3.81 41.26 23.27
N VAL A 581 -2.52 40.90 23.40
CA VAL A 581 -1.57 41.00 22.27
C VAL A 581 -2.05 40.17 21.07
N GLU A 582 -2.61 38.99 21.33
CA GLU A 582 -3.18 38.13 20.29
C GLU A 582 -4.31 38.85 19.54
N PHE A 583 -5.24 39.46 20.25
CA PHE A 583 -6.35 40.22 19.68
C PHE A 583 -5.85 41.41 18.81
N LEU A 584 -4.85 42.15 19.28
CA LEU A 584 -4.27 43.23 18.48
C LEU A 584 -3.55 42.72 17.23
N THR A 585 -2.84 41.61 17.32
CA THR A 585 -2.19 40.99 16.17
C THR A 585 -3.21 40.51 15.13
N GLU A 586 -4.36 40.03 15.57
CA GLU A 586 -5.45 39.63 14.65
C GLU A 586 -6.06 40.84 13.95
N ILE A 587 -6.24 41.98 14.66
CA ILE A 587 -6.70 43.24 14.04
C ILE A 587 -5.66 43.73 13.01
N ASP A 588 -4.36 43.70 13.35
CA ASP A 588 -3.30 44.05 12.42
C ASP A 588 -3.39 43.23 11.12
N LYS A 589 -3.58 41.90 11.21
CA LYS A 589 -3.78 41.00 10.08
C LYS A 589 -5.05 41.34 9.30
N LEU A 590 -6.14 41.69 9.99
CA LEU A 590 -7.38 42.09 9.32
C LEU A 590 -7.17 43.39 8.51
N VAL A 591 -6.45 44.36 9.05
CA VAL A 591 -6.13 45.58 8.29
C VAL A 591 -5.29 45.29 7.05
N GLN A 592 -4.30 44.41 7.15
CA GLN A 592 -3.53 43.92 5.97
C GLN A 592 -4.43 43.25 4.94
N LEU A 593 -5.40 42.45 5.37
CA LEU A 593 -6.37 41.81 4.49
C LEU A 593 -7.32 42.83 3.86
N ILE A 594 -7.72 43.89 4.54
CA ILE A 594 -8.51 44.97 3.94
C ILE A 594 -7.76 45.67 2.79
N GLU A 595 -6.43 45.72 2.82
CA GLU A 595 -5.61 46.21 1.74
C GLU A 595 -5.38 45.19 0.62
N SER A 596 -5.71 43.93 0.83
CA SER A 596 -5.59 42.86 -0.16
C SER A 596 -6.64 42.96 -1.28
N PRO A 597 -6.48 42.25 -2.42
CA PRO A 597 -7.46 42.20 -3.49
C PRO A 597 -8.85 41.73 -3.08
N ILE A 598 -8.97 40.97 -2.00
CA ILE A 598 -10.22 40.37 -1.51
C ILE A 598 -11.24 41.44 -1.09
N PHE A 599 -10.77 42.52 -0.48
CA PHE A 599 -11.59 43.63 -0.03
C PHE A 599 -11.53 44.86 -0.96
N THR A 600 -11.18 44.68 -2.23
CA THR A 600 -11.15 45.80 -3.22
C THR A 600 -12.49 46.52 -3.28
N TYR A 601 -13.61 45.77 -3.28
CA TYR A 601 -14.96 46.35 -3.29
C TYR A 601 -15.21 47.25 -2.07
N LEU A 602 -14.79 46.84 -0.89
CA LEU A 602 -14.92 47.64 0.32
C LEU A 602 -14.15 48.97 0.24
N ARG A 603 -12.92 48.93 -0.34
CA ARG A 603 -12.14 50.13 -0.55
C ARG A 603 -12.75 51.09 -1.58
N LEU A 604 -13.42 50.54 -2.62
CA LEU A 604 -14.15 51.36 -3.61
C LEU A 604 -15.39 52.00 -3.01
N GLU A 605 -16.08 51.37 -2.08
CA GLU A 605 -17.23 51.94 -1.37
C GLU A 605 -16.85 53.17 -0.48
N LEU A 606 -15.58 53.30 -0.09
CA LEU A 606 -15.08 54.49 0.62
C LEU A 606 -15.06 55.76 -0.27
N LEU A 607 -15.23 55.65 -1.58
CA LEU A 607 -15.38 56.79 -2.51
C LEU A 607 -16.74 57.49 -2.32
N GLU A 608 -17.73 56.77 -1.76
CA GLU A 608 -19.07 57.32 -1.48
C GLU A 608 -19.32 57.32 0.05
N PRO A 609 -18.62 58.15 0.85
CA PRO A 609 -18.67 58.10 2.31
C PRO A 609 -20.06 58.42 2.87
N GLU A 610 -20.85 59.22 2.15
CA GLU A 610 -22.23 59.61 2.56
C GLU A 610 -23.19 58.40 2.55
N ARG A 611 -23.01 57.48 1.61
CA ARG A 611 -23.79 56.26 1.54
C ARG A 611 -23.30 55.19 2.50
N ASN A 612 -22.01 55.20 2.80
CA ASN A 612 -21.34 54.15 3.57
C ASN A 612 -20.77 54.68 4.90
N GLU A 613 -21.50 55.59 5.56
CA GLU A 613 -21.10 56.22 6.81
C GLU A 613 -20.73 55.16 7.89
N SER A 614 -21.51 54.08 7.98
CA SER A 614 -21.25 52.97 8.91
C SER A 614 -19.91 52.26 8.65
N LEU A 615 -19.51 52.10 7.38
CA LEU A 615 -18.21 51.56 7.03
C LEU A 615 -17.07 52.44 7.48
N VAL A 616 -17.19 53.74 7.20
CA VAL A 616 -16.19 54.75 7.64
C VAL A 616 -16.04 54.77 9.16
N ARG A 617 -17.16 54.75 9.89
CA ARG A 617 -17.16 54.68 11.37
C ARG A 617 -16.54 53.37 11.87
N THR A 618 -16.80 52.24 11.21
CA THR A 618 -16.19 50.93 11.57
C THR A 618 -14.68 50.99 11.45
N LEU A 619 -14.16 51.51 10.35
CA LEU A 619 -12.71 51.60 10.09
C LEU A 619 -12.03 52.59 11.05
N TYR A 620 -12.67 53.73 11.38
CA TYR A 620 -12.19 54.61 12.43
C TYR A 620 -12.20 53.94 13.80
N GLY A 621 -13.23 53.15 14.11
CA GLY A 621 -13.29 52.35 15.33
C GLY A 621 -12.12 51.37 15.46
N LEU A 622 -11.79 50.66 14.39
CA LEU A 622 -10.63 49.76 14.34
C LEU A 622 -9.31 50.54 14.53
N LEU A 623 -9.18 51.71 13.86
CA LEU A 623 -8.02 52.57 14.02
C LEU A 623 -7.81 53.01 15.48
N MET A 624 -8.88 53.31 16.23
CA MET A 624 -8.80 53.72 17.63
C MET A 624 -8.39 52.59 18.58
N ILE A 625 -8.59 51.34 18.19
CA ILE A 625 -8.19 50.19 19.00
C ILE A 625 -6.73 49.82 18.76
N LEU A 626 -6.20 50.08 17.56
CA LEU A 626 -4.83 49.73 17.17
C LEU A 626 -3.78 50.58 17.94
N PRO A 627 -2.70 49.96 18.40
CA PRO A 627 -1.49 50.70 18.80
C PRO A 627 -0.87 51.35 17.55
N GLN A 628 0.06 52.29 17.79
CA GLN A 628 0.79 52.94 16.66
C GLN A 628 1.75 51.99 15.95
N SER A 629 1.20 51.02 15.23
CA SER A 629 1.86 50.01 14.44
C SER A 629 1.91 50.39 12.97
N GLU A 630 2.51 49.55 12.12
CA GLU A 630 2.49 49.74 10.67
C GLU A 630 1.06 49.61 10.13
N ALA A 631 0.25 48.70 10.70
CA ALA A 631 -1.16 48.56 10.31
C ALA A 631 -1.96 49.83 10.68
N PHE A 632 -1.69 50.44 11.81
CA PHE A 632 -2.26 51.75 12.17
C PHE A 632 -1.93 52.79 11.09
N ALA A 633 -0.64 52.96 10.75
CA ALA A 633 -0.21 53.91 9.75
C ALA A 633 -0.83 53.67 8.37
N THR A 634 -1.01 52.39 7.99
CA THR A 634 -1.63 51.98 6.73
C THR A 634 -3.11 52.32 6.69
N LEU A 635 -3.86 51.99 7.75
CA LEU A 635 -5.27 52.31 7.87
C LEU A 635 -5.51 53.82 7.98
N GLN A 636 -4.66 54.53 8.71
CA GLN A 636 -4.71 55.99 8.80
C GLN A 636 -4.52 56.66 7.45
N ARG A 637 -3.52 56.24 6.66
CA ARG A 637 -3.32 56.74 5.29
C ARG A 637 -4.52 56.46 4.40
N ARG A 638 -5.18 55.33 4.54
CA ARG A 638 -6.39 54.98 3.79
C ARG A 638 -7.56 55.91 4.16
N LEU A 639 -7.77 56.16 5.44
CA LEU A 639 -8.84 57.01 5.94
C LEU A 639 -8.64 58.47 5.61
N THR A 640 -7.40 58.98 5.58
CA THR A 640 -7.10 60.34 5.19
C THR A 640 -7.29 60.56 3.68
N ALA A 641 -7.28 59.54 2.85
CA ALA A 641 -7.54 59.62 1.43
C ALA A 641 -9.05 59.61 1.07
N ILE A 642 -9.94 59.51 2.04
CA ILE A 642 -11.40 59.54 1.82
C ILE A 642 -11.78 61.00 1.42
N PRO A 643 -12.56 61.24 0.33
CA PRO A 643 -13.00 62.55 -0.07
C PRO A 643 -13.83 63.20 1.04
N PRO A 644 -13.62 64.51 1.34
CA PRO A 644 -14.45 65.22 2.29
C PRO A 644 -15.89 65.33 1.79
N ALA A 645 -16.88 65.09 2.66
CA ALA A 645 -18.32 65.08 2.34
C ALA A 645 -18.87 66.30 1.63
N SER A 646 -18.11 67.42 1.59
CA SER A 646 -18.53 68.71 1.04
C SER A 646 -18.19 68.95 -0.45
N SER A 647 -17.59 68.00 -1.15
CA SER A 647 -17.12 68.26 -2.55
C SER A 647 -18.06 67.75 -3.66
N VAL A 648 -19.21 67.19 -3.35
CA VAL A 648 -20.20 66.75 -4.35
C VAL A 648 -21.56 67.44 -4.11
N ILE A 649 -21.60 68.74 -4.17
CA ILE A 649 -22.87 69.47 -4.39
C ILE A 649 -23.07 69.56 -5.91
N VAL A 650 -23.70 68.57 -6.51
CA VAL A 650 -24.43 68.69 -7.77
C VAL A 650 -25.81 68.06 -7.55
N ALA A 651 -26.72 69.02 -7.42
CA ALA A 651 -28.15 68.96 -7.68
C ALA A 651 -28.80 67.60 -7.87
N GLY A 652 -29.60 67.16 -6.88
CA GLY A 652 -30.57 66.13 -7.12
C GLY A 652 -31.22 65.60 -5.84
N LYS A 653 -32.27 66.30 -5.38
CA LYS A 653 -33.34 65.83 -4.51
C LYS A 653 -32.98 65.36 -3.08
N ALA A 654 -33.33 66.20 -2.14
CA ALA A 654 -33.57 65.81 -0.76
C ALA A 654 -34.46 64.54 -0.70
N GLY A 655 -33.82 63.41 -0.43
CA GLY A 655 -34.51 62.17 -0.04
C GLY A 655 -34.62 62.11 1.46
N ASP A 656 -35.85 61.92 1.91
CA ASP A 656 -36.30 61.79 3.29
C ASP A 656 -35.38 60.98 4.20
N PRO A 657 -35.04 61.43 5.41
CA PRO A 657 -34.21 60.70 6.35
C PRO A 657 -34.92 59.50 7.05
N SER A 658 -36.08 59.09 6.55
CA SER A 658 -36.90 58.03 7.17
C SER A 658 -36.83 56.65 6.53
N ASN A 659 -35.86 56.38 5.63
CA ASN A 659 -35.80 55.06 5.00
C ASN A 659 -34.62 54.26 5.57
N ASN A 660 -34.63 54.04 6.88
CA ASN A 660 -33.94 52.90 7.51
C ASN A 660 -34.74 51.63 7.18
N LYS A 661 -34.81 51.26 5.86
CA LYS A 661 -35.35 49.96 5.49
C LYS A 661 -34.42 48.91 6.06
N GLN A 662 -34.87 48.36 7.19
CA GLN A 662 -34.49 47.02 7.65
C GLN A 662 -34.20 46.18 6.45
N THR A 663 -33.00 45.61 6.33
CA THR A 663 -32.72 44.53 5.44
C THR A 663 -33.63 43.34 5.85
N ASP A 664 -34.78 43.25 5.21
CA ASP A 664 -35.78 42.24 5.47
C ASP A 664 -35.17 40.83 5.49
N GLY A 665 -34.99 40.24 6.67
CA GLY A 665 -34.73 38.84 6.87
C GLY A 665 -33.65 38.43 7.85
N ILE A 666 -32.72 39.27 8.30
CA ILE A 666 -31.72 38.93 9.32
C ILE A 666 -31.92 39.83 10.57
N ASP A 667 -32.16 39.19 11.72
CA ASP A 667 -32.26 39.88 13.01
C ASP A 667 -30.86 40.14 13.58
N PHE A 668 -30.27 41.26 13.22
CA PHE A 668 -28.95 41.65 13.68
C PHE A 668 -28.93 42.02 15.21
N ALA A 669 -30.04 42.43 15.78
CA ALA A 669 -30.13 42.68 17.20
C ALA A 669 -29.99 41.37 18.01
N ARG A 670 -30.61 40.30 17.53
CA ARG A 670 -30.44 38.95 18.09
C ARG A 670 -29.00 38.48 17.95
N LEU A 671 -28.39 38.68 16.78
CA LEU A 671 -27.00 38.26 16.50
C LEU A 671 -26.02 39.01 17.40
N LEU A 672 -26.21 40.33 17.68
CA LEU A 672 -25.36 41.10 18.59
C LEU A 672 -25.46 40.55 20.01
N LYS A 673 -26.67 40.28 20.51
CA LYS A 673 -26.88 39.68 21.83
C LYS A 673 -26.24 38.29 21.93
N HIS A 674 -26.30 37.50 20.85
CA HIS A 674 -25.63 36.21 20.81
C HIS A 674 -24.11 36.37 20.92
N PHE A 675 -23.51 37.34 20.19
CA PHE A 675 -22.08 37.67 20.27
C PHE A 675 -21.69 38.05 21.72
N GLU A 676 -22.41 38.95 22.32
CA GLU A 676 -22.16 39.38 23.70
C GLU A 676 -22.22 38.21 24.69
N SER A 677 -23.22 37.34 24.55
CA SER A 677 -23.38 36.13 25.38
C SER A 677 -22.20 35.16 25.20
N VAL A 678 -21.71 34.96 23.98
CA VAL A 678 -20.56 34.09 23.72
C VAL A 678 -19.29 34.69 24.30
N GLN A 679 -19.08 36.01 24.17
CA GLN A 679 -17.91 36.68 24.73
C GLN A 679 -17.91 36.66 26.28
N GLU A 680 -19.07 36.77 26.94
CA GLU A 680 -19.19 36.60 28.37
C GLU A 680 -18.79 35.19 28.82
N LYS A 681 -19.23 34.15 28.11
CA LYS A 681 -18.82 32.77 28.39
C LYS A 681 -17.29 32.61 28.31
N HIS A 682 -16.65 33.22 27.30
CA HIS A 682 -15.18 33.19 27.17
C HIS A 682 -14.49 33.87 28.35
N LYS A 683 -15.02 35.01 28.81
CA LYS A 683 -14.50 35.75 29.96
C LYS A 683 -14.62 34.94 31.24
N ASP A 684 -15.79 34.34 31.49
CA ASP A 684 -16.04 33.47 32.64
C ASP A 684 -15.11 32.23 32.65
N GLN A 685 -14.89 31.59 31.49
CA GLN A 685 -13.98 30.46 31.40
C GLN A 685 -12.53 30.86 31.70
N LYS A 686 -12.05 31.99 31.16
CA LYS A 686 -10.72 32.51 31.48
C LYS A 686 -10.57 32.84 32.97
N HIS A 687 -11.61 33.42 33.60
CA HIS A 687 -11.61 33.73 35.01
C HIS A 687 -11.52 32.47 35.87
N ARG A 688 -12.31 31.43 35.56
CA ARG A 688 -12.25 30.09 36.22
C ARG A 688 -10.88 29.44 36.08
N GLN A 689 -10.27 29.48 34.89
CA GLN A 689 -8.94 28.94 34.69
C GLN A 689 -7.86 29.66 35.50
N ARG A 690 -7.93 30.98 35.60
CA ARG A 690 -7.03 31.76 36.46
C ARG A 690 -7.19 31.39 37.93
N LEU A 691 -8.42 31.24 38.43
CA LEU A 691 -8.68 30.81 39.80
C LEU A 691 -8.12 29.42 40.10
N ASN A 692 -8.31 28.45 39.20
CA ASN A 692 -7.79 27.10 39.39
C ASN A 692 -6.24 27.09 39.42
N MET A 693 -5.56 27.90 38.61
CA MET A 693 -4.09 28.04 38.67
C MET A 693 -3.56 28.62 39.98
N PHE A 694 -4.35 29.46 40.67
CA PHE A 694 -3.99 29.98 41.98
C PHE A 694 -4.16 28.91 43.08
N VAL A 695 -5.22 28.11 43.00
CA VAL A 695 -5.48 27.02 43.97
C VAL A 695 -4.42 25.90 43.86
N ASP A 696 -3.98 25.56 42.66
CA ASP A 696 -2.92 24.54 42.45
C ASP A 696 -1.54 25.01 42.93
N ARG A 697 -1.26 26.33 42.95
CA ARG A 697 -0.01 26.86 43.48
C ARG A 697 0.05 26.83 45.02
N ASP A 698 -1.08 26.97 45.68
CA ASP A 698 -1.16 26.93 47.16
C ASP A 698 -1.14 25.49 47.71
N SER A 699 -1.33 24.49 46.83
CA SER A 699 -1.35 23.06 47.19
C SER A 699 -0.01 22.33 47.04
N THR A 700 1.09 22.99 46.59
CA THR A 700 2.43 22.39 46.65
C THR A 700 3.02 22.55 48.04
N PRO A 701 3.23 21.46 48.82
CA PRO A 701 3.89 21.56 50.11
C PRO A 701 5.35 21.93 49.90
N THR A 702 5.77 23.06 50.47
CA THR A 702 7.17 23.42 50.67
C THR A 702 7.83 22.33 51.51
N SER A 703 8.53 21.41 50.88
CA SER A 703 9.47 20.52 51.57
C SER A 703 10.68 21.37 51.95
N HIS A 704 10.67 21.94 53.15
CA HIS A 704 11.90 22.30 53.85
C HIS A 704 12.70 21.01 54.06
N SER A 705 13.79 20.87 53.36
CA SER A 705 14.89 19.97 53.74
C SER A 705 15.82 20.78 54.67
N ASP A 706 15.64 20.61 55.97
CA ASP A 706 16.72 20.82 56.93
C ASP A 706 17.66 19.63 56.91
N THR A 707 18.92 19.94 56.89
CA THR A 707 20.22 19.27 57.08
C THR A 707 20.95 18.88 55.80
#